data_d7d47a8a59a98e16fbc5c7f7d57ea107
#
_entry.id   d7d47a8a59a98e16fbc5c7f7d57ea107
#
_cell.length_a   1.000
_cell.length_b   1.000
_cell.length_c   1.000
_cell.angle_alpha   90.00
_cell.angle_beta   90.00
_cell.angle_gamma   90.00
#
_symmetry.space_group_name_H-M   'P 1'
#
loop_
_entity.id
_entity.type
_entity.pdbx_description
1 polymer ?
#
loop_
_entity_poly.entity_id
_entity_poly.type
_entity_poly.pdbx_seq_one_letter_code
_entity_poly.pdbx_strand_id
1 'polypeptide(L)'
;MLGSAYSMYISAQEVTLKSTDLTVSIAENGFYRSIQVQNEELVETGHSPLITACVKGTLVQPEKLELKKNVLQLTMQDKNVITLSYSETPNCITLEATKVPAGYDAILFGPVKVNINEVVGDVVGVVQGRGVALGVQAMNIKTIAGIPDEYIKQVKDFYQCSGKSAELSVGSIPDYKLAAVDLPDGAAFLFSCRNRSRAEKRQVQQLQNMEVLPVKGADAAINGAKIALFGCSAEQALERIGAIEVEQGLPHPLFDGEWGKTARSAMCSYLITDFSEKNVDYVLDKSQIAGFKYIYHPGPFEDWGHFNWSKSFVEGGDDAVKALVDKASQRGISVGVHTLSNFTTTNDAYVTPVPSEHLLKQGRLELLMDINNSQNEISIKKTGLFALPMTLNAMMIDQELITYGEVKEEDDKMILKNCKRGAFGTVAASHGKKSPLYKLWDYPYKTLFPDLELQDKYVDRLTELFNKTGLKQISFDGLEGCSYTGQDDYAPARFVEQFYRGVGHNVLNDASRLSHFTWHVHTRMNWGEPWGEAMRTGQVENRIKNQNYFKRNLFPRMLGWFLIRLADKKFECSTMEDLEWALSESAGFDAGYAMNISVNTLKKHGQMDQLLTAIRNWDMLREKKCFTSEQMERLKDPSTEWHLEKESENLFSLYPLSITKHYHCSLGELQPGQPGGADWSISTPYAGKYAFRLKVEGEGYIENPKFVTEKGTIAFPCKVEEGQYLLYGFDGKAHVTDKNYNIIASVVPQGDAEVAAGDSHIAFACDKDEESAPDVTVRFITRGAPEKIHYQ
;
A
#
# COMPACT_ATOMS: atom_id res chain seq x y z
N MET A 1 78.84 -23.75 4.99
CA MET A 1 77.94 -22.61 4.57
C MET A 1 76.50 -23.06 4.74
N LEU A 2 75.93 -22.68 5.87
CA LEU A 2 74.56 -22.95 6.19
C LEU A 2 73.70 -21.80 5.65
N GLY A 3 72.92 -22.05 4.59
CA GLY A 3 71.94 -21.10 4.06
C GLY A 3 70.66 -21.12 4.91
N SER A 4 70.42 -20.08 5.69
CA SER A 4 69.15 -19.86 6.40
C SER A 4 68.07 -19.46 5.40
N ALA A 5 67.11 -20.35 5.18
CA ALA A 5 65.86 -20.01 4.51
C ALA A 5 65.02 -19.14 5.45
N TYR A 6 64.97 -17.85 5.20
CA TYR A 6 63.98 -16.96 5.80
C TYR A 6 62.63 -17.28 5.16
N SER A 7 61.80 -18.06 5.91
CA SER A 7 60.39 -18.16 5.64
C SER A 7 59.76 -16.78 5.96
N MET A 8 59.41 -16.03 4.94
CA MET A 8 58.54 -14.87 5.10
C MET A 8 57.18 -15.40 5.58
N TYR A 9 56.94 -15.32 6.85
CA TYR A 9 55.58 -15.33 7.38
C TYR A 9 54.88 -14.07 6.86
N ILE A 10 54.08 -14.20 5.79
CA ILE A 10 53.12 -13.19 5.44
C ILE A 10 52.09 -13.26 6.57
N SER A 11 52.15 -12.32 7.51
CA SER A 11 51.07 -12.16 8.48
C SER A 11 49.77 -11.94 7.73
N ALA A 12 48.80 -12.76 7.97
CA ALA A 12 47.49 -12.58 7.42
C ALA A 12 47.00 -11.19 7.91
N GLN A 13 46.58 -10.36 6.96
CA GLN A 13 46.37 -8.94 7.21
C GLN A 13 44.88 -8.70 7.39
N GLU A 14 44.50 -8.13 8.53
CA GLU A 14 43.18 -7.57 8.74
C GLU A 14 42.87 -6.53 7.65
N VAL A 15 41.65 -6.58 7.10
CA VAL A 15 41.22 -5.63 6.08
C VAL A 15 40.31 -4.60 6.71
N THR A 16 40.67 -3.32 6.55
CA THR A 16 39.85 -2.19 7.00
C THR A 16 39.35 -1.38 5.81
N LEU A 17 38.03 -1.14 5.73
CA LEU A 17 37.36 -0.35 4.72
C LEU A 17 36.71 0.87 5.39
N LYS A 18 36.65 2.01 4.68
CA LYS A 18 36.20 3.29 5.28
C LYS A 18 35.29 4.10 4.36
N SER A 19 34.34 4.80 4.96
CA SER A 19 33.67 5.95 4.37
C SER A 19 33.78 7.14 5.36
N THR A 20 33.07 8.24 5.14
CA THR A 20 33.18 9.41 6.03
C THR A 20 32.87 9.07 7.49
N ASP A 21 31.77 8.39 7.75
CA ASP A 21 31.31 8.10 9.12
C ASP A 21 31.37 6.61 9.49
N LEU A 22 31.78 5.73 8.56
CA LEU A 22 31.78 4.28 8.76
C LEU A 22 33.20 3.72 8.60
N THR A 23 33.61 2.92 9.57
CA THR A 23 34.81 2.09 9.48
C THR A 23 34.42 0.61 9.70
N VAL A 24 34.82 -0.25 8.77
CA VAL A 24 34.54 -1.68 8.82
C VAL A 24 35.86 -2.43 8.83
N SER A 25 36.11 -3.24 9.86
CA SER A 25 37.28 -4.12 9.95
C SER A 25 36.84 -5.60 9.83
N ILE A 26 37.52 -6.32 8.96
CA ILE A 26 37.25 -7.73 8.65
C ILE A 26 38.48 -8.56 9.07
N ALA A 27 38.24 -9.57 9.89
CA ALA A 27 39.29 -10.47 10.39
C ALA A 27 39.77 -11.45 9.30
N GLU A 28 40.90 -12.07 9.52
CA GLU A 28 41.55 -13.06 8.63
C GLU A 28 40.68 -14.27 8.26
N ASN A 29 39.70 -14.59 9.09
CA ASN A 29 38.76 -15.69 8.85
C ASN A 29 37.53 -15.25 8.02
N GLY A 30 37.46 -13.96 7.59
CA GLY A 30 36.35 -13.44 6.80
C GLY A 30 35.11 -13.05 7.60
N PHE A 31 35.24 -12.85 8.92
CA PHE A 31 34.18 -12.33 9.78
C PHE A 31 34.41 -10.86 10.10
N TYR A 32 33.32 -10.12 10.33
CA TYR A 32 33.42 -8.78 10.85
C TYR A 32 34.07 -8.79 12.23
N ARG A 33 35.11 -7.98 12.39
CA ARG A 33 35.78 -7.73 13.67
C ARG A 33 35.20 -6.50 14.34
N SER A 34 34.93 -5.44 13.54
CA SER A 34 34.43 -4.17 14.02
C SER A 34 33.60 -3.51 12.91
N ILE A 35 32.49 -2.91 13.26
CA ILE A 35 31.73 -1.93 12.47
C ILE A 35 31.52 -0.72 13.36
N GLN A 36 32.23 0.36 13.06
CA GLN A 36 32.13 1.61 13.80
C GLN A 36 31.44 2.67 12.97
N VAL A 37 30.40 3.28 13.52
CA VAL A 37 29.77 4.49 12.96
C VAL A 37 30.11 5.66 13.86
N GLN A 38 30.83 6.64 13.31
CA GLN A 38 31.46 7.72 14.07
C GLN A 38 32.40 7.11 15.16
N ASN A 39 32.01 7.08 16.43
CA ASN A 39 32.79 6.47 17.51
C ASN A 39 32.08 5.29 18.19
N GLU A 40 30.91 4.88 17.67
CA GLU A 40 30.10 3.81 18.23
C GLU A 40 30.45 2.45 17.61
N GLU A 41 30.85 1.48 18.42
CA GLU A 41 31.05 0.09 18.00
C GLU A 41 29.71 -0.64 17.96
N LEU A 42 29.37 -1.21 16.79
CA LEU A 42 28.05 -1.77 16.52
C LEU A 42 28.01 -3.29 16.41
N VAL A 43 29.14 -3.98 16.38
CA VAL A 43 29.18 -5.46 16.27
C VAL A 43 30.02 -6.10 17.34
N GLU A 44 29.68 -7.35 17.68
CA GLU A 44 30.55 -8.22 18.45
C GLU A 44 31.50 -8.98 17.51
N THR A 45 32.79 -8.95 17.84
CA THR A 45 33.85 -9.56 17.02
C THR A 45 33.60 -11.06 16.77
N GLY A 46 33.65 -11.48 15.49
CA GLY A 46 33.61 -12.88 15.10
C GLY A 46 32.22 -13.53 15.01
N HIS A 47 31.15 -12.77 15.24
CA HIS A 47 29.80 -13.33 15.22
C HIS A 47 29.11 -13.21 13.84
N SER A 48 29.52 -12.28 12.98
CA SER A 48 28.90 -12.03 11.68
C SER A 48 29.89 -12.29 10.54
N PRO A 49 29.64 -13.26 9.64
CA PRO A 49 30.47 -13.49 8.45
C PRO A 49 30.27 -12.38 7.42
N LEU A 50 31.28 -12.09 6.62
CA LEU A 50 31.16 -11.16 5.49
C LEU A 50 30.22 -11.72 4.42
N ILE A 51 30.37 -13.00 4.11
CA ILE A 51 29.54 -13.78 3.17
C ILE A 51 29.25 -15.15 3.77
N THR A 52 28.05 -15.62 3.62
CA THR A 52 27.67 -17.02 3.83
C THR A 52 27.20 -17.60 2.50
N ALA A 53 27.72 -18.74 2.10
CA ALA A 53 27.25 -19.44 0.90
C ALA A 53 26.17 -20.47 1.25
N CYS A 54 25.19 -20.62 0.38
CA CYS A 54 24.11 -21.61 0.46
C CYS A 54 24.36 -22.68 -0.60
N VAL A 55 24.55 -23.93 -0.17
CA VAL A 55 24.96 -25.04 -1.05
C VAL A 55 24.20 -26.29 -0.67
N LYS A 56 23.33 -26.79 -1.56
CA LYS A 56 22.60 -28.07 -1.39
C LYS A 56 21.99 -28.28 0.00
N GLY A 57 21.33 -27.23 0.50
CA GLY A 57 20.62 -27.26 1.78
C GLY A 57 21.51 -27.03 3.01
N THR A 58 22.81 -26.67 2.85
CA THR A 58 23.74 -26.35 3.94
C THR A 58 24.32 -24.96 3.81
N LEU A 59 24.67 -24.35 4.95
CA LEU A 59 25.37 -23.08 5.01
C LEU A 59 26.87 -23.35 5.05
N VAL A 60 27.66 -22.65 4.23
CA VAL A 60 29.10 -22.69 4.16
C VAL A 60 29.65 -21.32 4.50
N GLN A 61 30.45 -21.22 5.57
CA GLN A 61 31.01 -19.98 6.05
C GLN A 61 32.42 -19.74 5.52
N PRO A 62 32.96 -18.51 5.57
CA PRO A 62 34.34 -18.24 5.22
C PRO A 62 35.28 -18.81 6.27
N GLU A 63 36.46 -19.22 5.82
CA GLU A 63 37.54 -19.76 6.65
C GLU A 63 38.79 -18.88 6.58
N LYS A 64 39.02 -18.23 5.44
CA LYS A 64 40.18 -17.36 5.21
C LYS A 64 39.85 -16.20 4.29
N LEU A 65 40.34 -15.01 4.63
CA LEU A 65 40.30 -13.81 3.82
C LEU A 65 41.71 -13.43 3.35
N GLU A 66 41.83 -13.09 2.07
CA GLU A 66 43.06 -12.53 1.52
C GLU A 66 42.72 -11.29 0.65
N LEU A 67 43.47 -10.20 0.87
CA LEU A 67 43.38 -9.02 0.03
C LEU A 67 44.40 -9.14 -1.14
N LYS A 68 43.92 -9.20 -2.38
CA LYS A 68 44.78 -9.32 -3.57
C LYS A 68 44.36 -8.28 -4.61
N LYS A 69 45.23 -7.35 -4.93
CA LYS A 69 45.01 -6.35 -5.98
C LYS A 69 43.62 -5.66 -5.87
N ASN A 70 43.28 -5.15 -4.71
CA ASN A 70 42.02 -4.47 -4.42
C ASN A 70 40.75 -5.35 -4.56
N VAL A 71 40.86 -6.66 -4.42
CA VAL A 71 39.75 -7.57 -4.30
C VAL A 71 39.91 -8.46 -3.06
N LEU A 72 38.80 -8.80 -2.43
CA LEU A 72 38.73 -9.69 -1.28
C LEU A 72 38.50 -11.12 -1.80
N GLN A 73 39.39 -12.03 -1.51
CA GLN A 73 39.25 -13.45 -1.80
C GLN A 73 38.92 -14.21 -0.51
N LEU A 74 37.73 -14.76 -0.46
CA LEU A 74 37.22 -15.57 0.66
C LEU A 74 37.32 -17.03 0.30
N THR A 75 38.21 -17.75 0.98
CA THR A 75 38.20 -19.22 0.97
C THR A 75 37.11 -19.70 1.92
N MET A 76 36.14 -20.42 1.39
CA MET A 76 35.03 -20.99 2.14
C MET A 76 35.41 -22.35 2.77
N GLN A 77 34.65 -22.80 3.77
CA GLN A 77 34.90 -24.10 4.45
C GLN A 77 34.92 -25.31 3.49
N ASP A 78 34.15 -25.21 2.38
CA ASP A 78 34.18 -26.22 1.31
C ASP A 78 35.39 -26.09 0.34
N LYS A 79 36.35 -25.20 0.67
CA LYS A 79 37.57 -24.90 -0.11
C LYS A 79 37.37 -24.17 -1.42
N ASN A 80 36.13 -23.83 -1.76
CA ASN A 80 35.84 -22.94 -2.88
C ASN A 80 36.19 -21.49 -2.52
N VAL A 81 36.39 -20.66 -3.56
CA VAL A 81 36.76 -19.24 -3.37
C VAL A 81 35.69 -18.34 -3.96
N ILE A 82 35.19 -17.42 -3.13
CA ILE A 82 34.38 -16.28 -3.56
C ILE A 82 35.31 -15.06 -3.69
N THR A 83 35.14 -14.29 -4.75
CA THR A 83 35.86 -13.02 -4.95
C THR A 83 34.88 -11.84 -4.89
N LEU A 84 35.20 -10.86 -4.04
CA LEU A 84 34.46 -9.62 -3.92
C LEU A 84 35.34 -8.46 -4.39
N SER A 85 34.81 -7.59 -5.22
CA SER A 85 35.32 -6.23 -5.36
C SER A 85 34.69 -5.33 -4.31
N TYR A 86 35.39 -4.26 -3.96
CA TYR A 86 34.89 -3.23 -3.08
C TYR A 86 35.20 -1.83 -3.60
N SER A 87 34.43 -0.86 -3.15
CA SER A 87 34.66 0.55 -3.41
C SER A 87 34.36 1.34 -2.15
N GLU A 88 35.18 2.33 -1.88
CA GLU A 88 35.05 3.26 -0.77
C GLU A 88 34.73 4.64 -1.32
N THR A 89 33.65 5.22 -0.88
CA THR A 89 33.25 6.60 -1.20
C THR A 89 32.93 7.35 0.09
N PRO A 90 32.79 8.68 0.03
CA PRO A 90 32.34 9.42 1.23
C PRO A 90 31.01 8.95 1.77
N ASN A 91 30.12 8.41 0.92
CA ASN A 91 28.76 8.04 1.28
C ASN A 91 28.60 6.59 1.75
N CYS A 92 29.38 5.65 1.19
CA CYS A 92 29.22 4.24 1.48
C CYS A 92 30.45 3.40 1.13
N ILE A 93 30.44 2.16 1.63
CA ILE A 93 31.34 1.08 1.20
C ILE A 93 30.50 0.09 0.40
N THR A 94 30.86 -0.15 -0.86
CA THR A 94 30.18 -1.18 -1.67
C THR A 94 30.95 -2.50 -1.66
N LEU A 95 30.20 -3.60 -1.69
CA LEU A 95 30.75 -4.96 -1.85
C LEU A 95 30.00 -5.64 -3.00
N GLU A 96 30.74 -6.14 -3.98
CA GLU A 96 30.19 -6.82 -5.15
C GLU A 96 30.82 -8.19 -5.34
N ALA A 97 29.97 -9.22 -5.42
CA ALA A 97 30.40 -10.61 -5.67
C ALA A 97 30.74 -10.79 -7.16
N THR A 98 32.00 -10.62 -7.52
CA THR A 98 32.48 -10.68 -8.89
C THR A 98 32.72 -12.09 -9.40
N LYS A 99 33.04 -13.03 -8.48
CA LYS A 99 33.20 -14.44 -8.82
C LYS A 99 32.65 -15.31 -7.71
N VAL A 100 31.64 -16.11 -8.03
CA VAL A 100 31.01 -17.08 -7.14
C VAL A 100 30.97 -18.43 -7.84
N PRO A 101 31.26 -19.55 -7.12
CA PRO A 101 31.17 -20.89 -7.69
C PRO A 101 29.80 -21.22 -8.26
N ALA A 102 29.72 -21.72 -9.47
CA ALA A 102 28.44 -21.99 -10.17
C ALA A 102 27.56 -23.04 -9.46
N GLY A 103 28.16 -23.86 -8.61
CA GLY A 103 27.46 -24.88 -7.80
C GLY A 103 26.73 -24.34 -6.57
N TYR A 104 26.84 -23.02 -6.27
CA TYR A 104 26.18 -22.43 -5.14
C TYR A 104 24.72 -22.06 -5.52
N ASP A 105 23.80 -22.29 -4.57
CA ASP A 105 22.39 -22.01 -4.73
C ASP A 105 22.09 -20.52 -4.47
N ALA A 106 22.78 -19.95 -3.49
CA ALA A 106 22.71 -18.55 -3.15
C ALA A 106 23.95 -18.09 -2.37
N ILE A 107 24.10 -16.79 -2.20
CA ILE A 107 24.95 -16.20 -1.16
C ILE A 107 24.12 -15.27 -0.28
N LEU A 108 24.53 -15.14 0.97
CA LEU A 108 24.06 -14.12 1.91
C LEU A 108 25.20 -13.13 2.14
N PHE A 109 24.94 -11.83 2.09
CA PHE A 109 25.83 -10.81 2.61
C PHE A 109 25.64 -10.73 4.12
N GLY A 110 26.47 -11.43 4.86
CA GLY A 110 26.29 -11.66 6.28
C GLY A 110 25.62 -13.01 6.58
N PRO A 111 24.57 -13.07 7.42
CA PRO A 111 23.84 -11.98 8.13
C PRO A 111 24.71 -11.13 9.03
N VAL A 112 24.44 -9.83 9.13
CA VAL A 112 25.22 -8.90 9.95
C VAL A 112 24.43 -8.54 11.20
N LYS A 113 24.85 -9.06 12.37
CA LYS A 113 24.24 -8.74 13.66
C LYS A 113 24.85 -7.48 14.24
N VAL A 114 24.00 -6.57 14.73
CA VAL A 114 24.39 -5.30 15.37
C VAL A 114 23.73 -5.16 16.73
N ASN A 115 24.34 -4.40 17.64
CA ASN A 115 23.95 -4.24 19.03
C ASN A 115 23.12 -2.96 19.29
N ILE A 116 22.43 -2.46 18.24
CA ILE A 116 21.48 -1.36 18.31
C ILE A 116 20.14 -1.79 17.70
N ASN A 117 19.02 -1.31 18.22
CA ASN A 117 17.67 -1.61 17.73
C ASN A 117 16.59 -0.62 18.23
N GLU A 118 16.95 0.61 18.56
CA GLU A 118 15.97 1.62 19.01
C GLU A 118 14.93 1.89 17.90
N VAL A 119 15.38 1.91 16.63
CA VAL A 119 14.51 1.94 15.46
C VAL A 119 15.03 0.96 14.42
N VAL A 120 14.19 -0.01 14.03
CA VAL A 120 14.51 -0.98 12.98
C VAL A 120 13.66 -0.70 11.76
N GLY A 121 14.27 -0.15 10.72
CA GLY A 121 13.67 0.05 9.40
C GLY A 121 13.74 -1.24 8.60
N ASP A 122 12.76 -2.09 8.85
CA ASP A 122 12.71 -3.49 8.45
C ASP A 122 12.71 -3.70 6.92
N VAL A 123 12.17 -2.76 6.15
CA VAL A 123 12.20 -2.79 4.68
C VAL A 123 13.30 -1.93 4.12
N VAL A 124 13.49 -0.71 4.63
CA VAL A 124 14.55 0.19 4.14
C VAL A 124 15.97 -0.30 4.45
N GLY A 125 16.12 -1.25 5.37
CA GLY A 125 17.43 -1.78 5.73
C GLY A 125 18.30 -0.79 6.49
N VAL A 126 17.71 -0.07 7.46
CA VAL A 126 18.40 0.90 8.33
C VAL A 126 18.06 0.61 9.79
N VAL A 127 19.07 0.50 10.62
CA VAL A 127 18.93 0.33 12.06
C VAL A 127 19.54 1.53 12.78
N GLN A 128 18.80 2.08 13.74
CA GLN A 128 19.22 3.26 14.50
C GLN A 128 19.30 2.95 15.99
N GLY A 129 20.21 3.58 16.68
CA GLY A 129 20.38 3.54 18.12
C GLY A 129 21.58 4.35 18.58
N ARG A 130 21.58 4.82 19.81
CA ARG A 130 22.68 5.64 20.39
C ARG A 130 23.06 6.87 19.56
N GLY A 131 22.07 7.44 18.83
CA GLY A 131 22.27 8.62 17.98
C GLY A 131 22.88 8.36 16.60
N VAL A 132 23.22 7.11 16.26
CA VAL A 132 23.78 6.72 14.98
C VAL A 132 22.83 5.82 14.18
N ALA A 133 23.06 5.73 12.88
CA ALA A 133 22.39 4.81 11.98
C ALA A 133 23.43 3.99 11.20
N LEU A 134 23.17 2.69 11.09
CA LEU A 134 23.83 1.81 10.14
C LEU A 134 22.80 1.32 9.13
N GLY A 135 23.14 1.34 7.84
CA GLY A 135 22.27 0.85 6.79
C GLY A 135 22.98 -0.05 5.80
N VAL A 136 22.20 -0.98 5.24
CA VAL A 136 22.62 -1.84 4.12
C VAL A 136 21.61 -1.68 3.00
N GLN A 137 22.08 -1.42 1.78
CA GLN A 137 21.25 -1.23 0.59
C GLN A 137 21.63 -2.22 -0.50
N ALA A 138 20.65 -2.83 -1.16
CA ALA A 138 20.86 -3.62 -2.36
C ALA A 138 21.11 -2.69 -3.56
N MET A 139 22.18 -2.91 -4.31
CA MET A 139 22.57 -2.05 -5.43
C MET A 139 22.02 -2.50 -6.79
N ASN A 140 21.25 -3.57 -6.83
CA ASN A 140 20.56 -4.08 -8.02
C ASN A 140 19.43 -5.03 -7.63
N ILE A 141 18.51 -5.28 -8.57
CA ILE A 141 17.31 -6.09 -8.37
C ILE A 141 17.58 -7.57 -8.06
N LYS A 142 18.73 -8.09 -8.45
CA LYS A 142 19.08 -9.50 -8.16
C LYS A 142 19.50 -9.76 -6.71
N THR A 143 19.98 -8.72 -6.03
CA THR A 143 20.26 -8.70 -4.60
C THR A 143 18.99 -8.30 -3.87
N ILE A 144 18.40 -9.21 -3.11
CA ILE A 144 17.14 -9.02 -2.43
C ILE A 144 17.32 -9.04 -0.90
N ALA A 145 16.40 -8.40 -0.20
CA ALA A 145 16.30 -8.55 1.25
C ALA A 145 15.85 -9.98 1.63
N GLY A 146 16.24 -10.37 2.83
CA GLY A 146 15.84 -11.65 3.41
C GLY A 146 16.73 -12.83 3.01
N ILE A 147 16.26 -13.98 3.43
CA ILE A 147 16.95 -15.28 3.32
C ILE A 147 16.16 -16.16 2.36
N PRO A 148 16.82 -16.97 1.52
CA PRO A 148 16.15 -17.99 0.73
C PRO A 148 15.39 -18.99 1.61
N ASP A 149 14.14 -19.32 1.23
CA ASP A 149 13.21 -20.11 2.04
C ASP A 149 13.80 -21.44 2.53
N GLU A 150 14.61 -22.07 1.69
CA GLU A 150 15.23 -23.37 1.97
C GLU A 150 16.27 -23.32 3.09
N TYR A 151 16.78 -22.13 3.43
CA TYR A 151 17.85 -21.91 4.41
C TYR A 151 17.39 -21.20 5.68
N ILE A 152 16.08 -20.88 5.78
CA ILE A 152 15.53 -20.14 6.92
C ILE A 152 15.84 -20.82 8.25
N LYS A 153 15.63 -22.14 8.34
CA LYS A 153 15.81 -22.87 9.61
C LYS A 153 17.23 -22.70 10.13
N GLN A 154 18.23 -22.95 9.28
CA GLN A 154 19.64 -22.87 9.66
C GLN A 154 20.04 -21.46 10.11
N VAL A 155 19.55 -20.43 9.39
CA VAL A 155 19.85 -19.04 9.71
C VAL A 155 19.13 -18.60 11.00
N LYS A 156 17.85 -18.98 11.19
CA LYS A 156 17.11 -18.69 12.41
C LYS A 156 17.75 -19.30 13.65
N ASP A 157 18.19 -20.56 13.57
CA ASP A 157 18.86 -21.23 14.67
C ASP A 157 20.16 -20.50 15.06
N PHE A 158 20.85 -19.91 14.08
CA PHE A 158 22.10 -19.18 14.31
C PHE A 158 21.85 -17.78 14.93
N TYR A 159 20.81 -17.05 14.47
CA TYR A 159 20.56 -15.65 14.88
C TYR A 159 19.45 -15.50 15.90
N GLN A 160 18.80 -16.58 16.33
CA GLN A 160 17.67 -16.55 17.27
C GLN A 160 16.55 -15.57 16.87
N CYS A 161 16.32 -15.42 15.54
CA CYS A 161 15.24 -14.59 15.03
C CYS A 161 13.91 -14.99 15.67
N SER A 162 13.13 -14.02 16.14
CA SER A 162 11.90 -14.26 16.91
C SER A 162 10.78 -14.92 16.12
N GLY A 163 10.84 -14.91 14.80
CA GLY A 163 9.77 -15.37 13.90
C GLY A 163 8.54 -14.47 13.89
N LYS A 164 8.62 -13.28 14.51
CA LYS A 164 7.54 -12.28 14.44
C LYS A 164 7.50 -11.69 13.05
N SER A 165 6.30 -11.53 12.52
CA SER A 165 6.08 -10.83 11.25
C SER A 165 5.82 -9.35 11.48
N ALA A 166 6.25 -8.52 10.54
CA ALA A 166 5.77 -7.14 10.49
C ALA A 166 4.27 -7.15 10.18
N GLU A 167 3.44 -6.65 11.09
CA GLU A 167 2.01 -6.52 10.87
C GLU A 167 1.72 -5.27 10.07
N LEU A 168 1.11 -5.44 8.90
CA LEU A 168 0.67 -4.38 8.00
C LEU A 168 -0.82 -4.52 7.70
N SER A 169 -1.45 -3.45 7.25
CA SER A 169 -2.86 -3.48 6.81
C SER A 169 -3.11 -4.41 5.62
N VAL A 170 -2.10 -4.63 4.78
CA VAL A 170 -2.14 -5.52 3.60
C VAL A 170 -1.60 -6.93 3.86
N GLY A 171 -1.40 -7.29 5.13
CA GLY A 171 -0.90 -8.60 5.53
C GLY A 171 0.41 -8.54 6.31
N SER A 172 0.95 -9.70 6.65
CA SER A 172 2.20 -9.82 7.39
C SER A 172 3.35 -10.26 6.46
N ILE A 173 4.51 -9.62 6.62
CA ILE A 173 5.74 -10.04 5.97
C ILE A 173 6.57 -10.82 7.00
N PRO A 174 6.94 -12.09 6.76
CA PRO A 174 7.79 -12.84 7.67
C PRO A 174 9.14 -12.14 7.86
N ASP A 175 9.68 -12.18 9.09
CA ASP A 175 10.94 -11.53 9.45
C ASP A 175 12.12 -11.92 8.53
N TYR A 176 12.18 -13.18 8.12
CA TYR A 176 13.24 -13.68 7.23
C TYR A 176 13.17 -13.13 5.78
N LYS A 177 12.12 -12.37 5.42
CA LYS A 177 11.99 -11.67 4.13
C LYS A 177 12.32 -10.19 4.24
N LEU A 178 12.66 -9.70 5.42
CA LEU A 178 12.95 -8.30 5.70
C LEU A 178 14.44 -7.98 5.51
N ALA A 179 14.76 -6.73 5.23
CA ALA A 179 16.14 -6.24 5.10
C ALA A 179 16.85 -6.12 6.45
N ALA A 180 16.11 -5.72 7.48
CA ALA A 180 16.57 -5.72 8.86
C ALA A 180 15.52 -6.33 9.78
N VAL A 181 15.95 -7.06 10.79
CA VAL A 181 15.07 -7.71 11.77
C VAL A 181 15.47 -7.32 13.19
N ASP A 182 14.46 -7.11 14.03
CA ASP A 182 14.64 -6.83 15.45
C ASP A 182 15.00 -8.12 16.21
N LEU A 183 16.00 -8.04 17.08
CA LEU A 183 16.45 -9.12 17.93
C LEU A 183 16.37 -8.68 19.40
N PRO A 184 16.37 -9.63 20.37
CA PRO A 184 16.32 -9.27 21.78
C PRO A 184 17.47 -8.37 22.27
N ASP A 185 18.62 -8.45 21.61
CA ASP A 185 19.88 -7.78 22.00
C ASP A 185 20.47 -6.93 20.84
N GLY A 186 19.64 -6.51 19.90
CA GLY A 186 20.06 -5.70 18.76
C GLY A 186 19.23 -5.94 17.52
N ALA A 187 19.85 -5.94 16.35
CA ALA A 187 19.19 -6.21 15.08
C ALA A 187 20.09 -7.05 14.15
N ALA A 188 19.55 -7.56 13.06
CA ALA A 188 20.34 -8.22 12.02
C ALA A 188 19.91 -7.76 10.63
N PHE A 189 20.89 -7.54 9.74
CA PHE A 189 20.66 -7.30 8.32
C PHE A 189 20.68 -8.61 7.55
N LEU A 190 19.68 -8.76 6.65
CA LEU A 190 19.47 -9.98 5.86
C LEU A 190 19.40 -9.61 4.38
N PHE A 191 20.46 -9.95 3.63
CA PHE A 191 20.51 -9.73 2.19
C PHE A 191 21.04 -10.98 1.49
N SER A 192 20.44 -11.32 0.35
CA SER A 192 20.80 -12.49 -0.40
C SER A 192 20.74 -12.30 -1.91
N CYS A 193 21.45 -13.16 -2.62
CA CYS A 193 21.30 -13.33 -4.06
C CYS A 193 21.27 -14.81 -4.42
N ARG A 194 20.20 -15.22 -5.12
CA ARG A 194 20.06 -16.59 -5.63
C ARG A 194 20.74 -16.78 -6.97
N ASN A 195 21.15 -18.02 -7.25
CA ASN A 195 21.44 -18.47 -8.58
C ASN A 195 20.11 -18.78 -9.32
N ARG A 196 19.76 -17.92 -10.27
CA ARG A 196 18.53 -18.04 -11.05
C ARG A 196 18.77 -18.61 -12.46
N SER A 197 19.98 -19.16 -12.73
CA SER A 197 20.35 -19.65 -14.06
C SER A 197 19.79 -21.03 -14.41
N ARG A 198 19.17 -21.72 -13.44
CA ARG A 198 18.65 -23.08 -13.60
C ARG A 198 17.23 -23.20 -13.10
N ALA A 199 16.47 -24.13 -13.68
CA ALA A 199 15.16 -24.51 -13.15
C ALA A 199 15.33 -25.22 -11.79
N GLU A 200 14.49 -24.87 -10.84
CA GLU A 200 14.51 -25.44 -9.50
C GLU A 200 13.09 -25.69 -9.00
N LYS A 201 12.92 -26.78 -8.22
CA LYS A 201 11.68 -26.97 -7.48
C LYS A 201 11.75 -26.16 -6.20
N ARG A 202 10.84 -25.20 -6.05
CA ARG A 202 10.72 -24.35 -4.87
C ARG A 202 9.30 -24.32 -4.34
N GLN A 203 9.18 -24.08 -3.05
CA GLN A 203 7.89 -23.74 -2.46
C GLN A 203 7.57 -22.29 -2.79
N VAL A 204 6.45 -22.07 -3.47
CA VAL A 204 5.98 -20.74 -3.88
C VAL A 204 4.75 -20.38 -3.05
N GLN A 205 4.73 -19.17 -2.48
CA GLN A 205 3.63 -18.65 -1.68
C GLN A 205 3.24 -19.51 -0.47
N GLN A 206 4.16 -20.28 0.08
CA GLN A 206 3.92 -21.28 1.15
C GLN A 206 2.87 -22.34 0.78
N LEU A 207 2.49 -22.45 -0.48
CA LEU A 207 1.34 -23.22 -0.92
C LEU A 207 1.75 -24.54 -1.58
N GLN A 208 2.79 -24.54 -2.39
CA GLN A 208 3.12 -25.70 -3.21
C GLN A 208 4.53 -25.64 -3.77
N ASN A 209 5.19 -26.81 -3.87
CA ASN A 209 6.40 -26.95 -4.66
C ASN A 209 6.07 -26.87 -6.15
N MET A 210 6.67 -25.93 -6.85
CA MET A 210 6.58 -25.82 -8.30
C MET A 210 7.98 -25.75 -8.93
N GLU A 211 8.05 -26.03 -10.21
CA GLU A 211 9.27 -25.81 -10.98
C GLU A 211 9.33 -24.32 -11.37
N VAL A 212 10.27 -23.61 -10.75
CA VAL A 212 10.54 -22.20 -11.04
C VAL A 212 11.46 -22.12 -12.24
N LEU A 213 11.03 -21.38 -13.27
CA LEU A 213 11.78 -21.24 -14.51
C LEU A 213 13.04 -20.39 -14.32
N PRO A 214 14.15 -20.65 -15.05
CA PRO A 214 15.38 -19.87 -14.95
C PRO A 214 15.17 -18.45 -15.50
N VAL A 215 15.91 -17.51 -14.90
CA VAL A 215 16.04 -16.15 -15.42
C VAL A 215 17.12 -16.15 -16.50
N LYS A 216 16.93 -15.33 -17.55
CA LYS A 216 17.90 -15.12 -18.63
C LYS A 216 18.73 -13.85 -18.38
N GLY A 217 19.91 -13.79 -19.00
CA GLY A 217 20.76 -12.58 -18.99
C GLY A 217 21.60 -12.42 -17.73
N ALA A 218 21.99 -11.20 -17.42
CA ALA A 218 22.94 -10.86 -16.35
C ALA A 218 22.44 -11.19 -14.94
N ASP A 219 21.13 -11.27 -14.75
CA ASP A 219 20.51 -11.55 -13.45
C ASP A 219 20.39 -13.04 -13.14
N ALA A 220 20.71 -13.90 -14.10
CA ALA A 220 20.66 -15.35 -13.94
C ALA A 220 21.63 -15.86 -12.88
N ALA A 221 22.90 -15.42 -12.94
CA ALA A 221 23.95 -15.85 -12.03
C ALA A 221 24.06 -14.94 -10.79
N ILE A 222 24.70 -15.43 -9.75
CA ILE A 222 25.00 -14.68 -8.51
C ILE A 222 26.02 -13.55 -8.79
N ASN A 223 26.94 -13.77 -9.71
CA ASN A 223 27.96 -12.78 -10.06
C ASN A 223 27.33 -11.42 -10.38
N GLY A 224 27.90 -10.35 -9.80
CA GLY A 224 27.34 -9.01 -9.87
C GLY A 224 26.35 -8.67 -8.75
N ALA A 225 26.04 -9.62 -7.83
CA ALA A 225 25.30 -9.29 -6.61
C ALA A 225 26.06 -8.24 -5.80
N LYS A 226 25.39 -7.15 -5.41
CA LYS A 226 26.06 -5.97 -4.84
C LYS A 226 25.23 -5.35 -3.73
N ILE A 227 25.90 -4.97 -2.64
CA ILE A 227 25.34 -4.18 -1.55
C ILE A 227 26.20 -2.93 -1.29
N ALA A 228 25.61 -1.94 -0.63
CA ALA A 228 26.32 -0.82 -0.02
C ALA A 228 26.05 -0.81 1.49
N LEU A 229 27.11 -0.61 2.28
CA LEU A 229 27.02 -0.34 3.71
C LEU A 229 27.29 1.15 3.93
N PHE A 230 26.49 1.79 4.78
CA PHE A 230 26.71 3.19 5.18
C PHE A 230 26.44 3.41 6.65
N GLY A 231 27.16 4.37 7.24
CA GLY A 231 26.96 4.84 8.59
C GLY A 231 26.80 6.36 8.58
N CYS A 232 26.00 6.90 9.49
CA CYS A 232 25.82 8.35 9.69
C CYS A 232 25.14 8.62 11.05
N SER A 233 24.89 9.89 11.39
CA SER A 233 23.95 10.20 12.46
C SER A 233 22.54 9.71 12.12
N ALA A 234 21.74 9.35 13.12
CA ALA A 234 20.39 8.82 12.93
C ALA A 234 19.49 9.74 12.06
N GLU A 235 19.62 11.06 12.23
CA GLU A 235 18.83 12.05 11.51
C GLU A 235 19.20 12.17 10.02
N GLN A 236 20.43 11.82 9.65
CA GLN A 236 20.94 11.90 8.28
C GLN A 236 20.69 10.63 7.43
N ALA A 237 20.08 9.60 8.01
CA ALA A 237 19.95 8.30 7.34
C ALA A 237 19.25 8.39 5.98
N LEU A 238 18.14 9.16 5.90
CA LEU A 238 17.41 9.34 4.64
C LEU A 238 18.22 10.11 3.60
N GLU A 239 18.88 11.18 3.99
CA GLU A 239 19.74 11.99 3.12
C GLU A 239 20.91 11.15 2.57
N ARG A 240 21.53 10.34 3.43
CA ARG A 240 22.63 9.45 3.06
C ARG A 240 22.19 8.40 2.01
N ILE A 241 20.98 7.82 2.14
CA ILE A 241 20.44 6.91 1.13
C ILE A 241 20.24 7.65 -0.19
N GLY A 242 19.68 8.86 -0.17
CA GLY A 242 19.49 9.67 -1.38
C GLY A 242 20.82 9.95 -2.11
N ALA A 243 21.88 10.27 -1.36
CA ALA A 243 23.22 10.46 -1.93
C ALA A 243 23.77 9.16 -2.57
N ILE A 244 23.54 8.00 -1.91
CA ILE A 244 23.94 6.69 -2.45
C ILE A 244 23.15 6.35 -3.71
N GLU A 245 21.84 6.60 -3.75
CA GLU A 245 21.01 6.39 -4.95
C GLU A 245 21.57 7.13 -6.16
N VAL A 246 21.88 8.42 -5.99
CA VAL A 246 22.44 9.24 -7.06
C VAL A 246 23.84 8.76 -7.48
N GLU A 247 24.71 8.47 -6.50
CA GLU A 247 26.07 8.04 -6.74
C GLU A 247 26.16 6.67 -7.44
N GLN A 248 25.30 5.74 -7.04
CA GLN A 248 25.31 4.34 -7.53
C GLN A 248 24.34 4.10 -8.69
N GLY A 249 23.57 5.12 -9.13
CA GLY A 249 22.60 5.02 -10.22
C GLY A 249 21.37 4.18 -9.92
N LEU A 250 20.97 4.11 -8.65
CA LEU A 250 19.70 3.52 -8.24
C LEU A 250 18.52 4.40 -8.64
N PRO A 251 17.29 3.87 -8.66
CA PRO A 251 16.11 4.69 -8.84
C PRO A 251 16.08 5.84 -7.83
N HIS A 252 15.88 7.07 -8.34
CA HIS A 252 15.84 8.30 -7.54
C HIS A 252 14.78 9.24 -8.12
N PRO A 253 13.48 8.93 -7.98
CA PRO A 253 12.42 9.73 -8.59
C PRO A 253 12.37 11.14 -8.00
N LEU A 254 12.31 12.14 -8.87
CA LEU A 254 12.26 13.56 -8.49
C LEU A 254 10.89 14.16 -8.81
N PHE A 255 10.41 15.07 -7.95
CA PHE A 255 9.22 15.88 -8.17
C PHE A 255 9.56 17.34 -7.87
N ASP A 256 9.34 18.21 -8.86
CA ASP A 256 9.66 19.63 -8.76
C ASP A 256 11.13 19.90 -8.33
N GLY A 257 12.05 18.99 -8.68
CA GLY A 257 13.46 19.05 -8.32
C GLY A 257 13.81 18.46 -6.94
N GLU A 258 12.82 18.00 -6.19
CA GLU A 258 13.01 17.33 -4.88
C GLU A 258 12.86 15.82 -5.00
N TRP A 259 13.62 15.10 -4.19
CA TRP A 259 13.51 13.64 -4.13
C TRP A 259 12.14 13.18 -3.63
N GLY A 260 11.54 12.17 -4.26
CA GLY A 260 10.20 11.66 -3.94
C GLY A 260 10.01 11.23 -2.49
N LYS A 261 11.07 10.91 -1.74
CA LYS A 261 11.00 10.61 -0.32
C LYS A 261 10.85 11.84 0.57
N THR A 262 11.23 13.01 0.09
CA THR A 262 11.18 14.28 0.84
C THR A 262 10.19 15.28 0.24
N ALA A 263 9.86 15.13 -1.05
CA ALA A 263 8.96 16.02 -1.77
C ALA A 263 7.55 16.06 -1.16
N ARG A 264 7.07 17.25 -0.85
CA ARG A 264 5.68 17.44 -0.35
C ARG A 264 4.64 16.95 -1.35
N SER A 265 4.91 17.09 -2.65
CA SER A 265 4.04 16.60 -3.72
C SER A 265 3.84 15.06 -3.68
N ALA A 266 4.78 14.29 -3.14
CA ALA A 266 4.62 12.86 -2.95
C ALA A 266 3.56 12.51 -1.89
N MET A 267 3.30 13.41 -0.93
CA MET A 267 2.31 13.26 0.15
C MET A 267 1.06 14.11 -0.08
N CYS A 268 0.82 14.61 -1.30
CA CYS A 268 -0.39 15.37 -1.59
C CYS A 268 -1.62 14.48 -1.53
N SER A 269 -2.73 15.04 -1.04
CA SER A 269 -4.04 14.39 -1.11
C SER A 269 -4.57 14.40 -2.54
N TYR A 270 -5.40 13.43 -2.90
CA TYR A 270 -5.91 13.29 -4.25
C TYR A 270 -7.32 12.71 -4.31
N LEU A 271 -8.00 12.95 -5.43
CA LEU A 271 -9.36 12.47 -5.68
C LEU A 271 -9.34 11.16 -6.46
N ILE A 272 -9.97 10.12 -5.90
CA ILE A 272 -10.32 8.89 -6.63
C ILE A 272 -11.76 9.02 -7.11
N THR A 273 -11.99 8.92 -8.42
CA THR A 273 -13.34 9.04 -8.98
C THR A 273 -13.46 8.37 -10.35
N ASP A 274 -14.67 7.97 -10.70
CA ASP A 274 -15.05 7.31 -11.95
C ASP A 274 -15.31 8.31 -13.10
N PHE A 275 -14.37 9.24 -13.31
CA PHE A 275 -14.50 10.22 -14.39
C PHE A 275 -14.35 9.59 -15.79
N SER A 276 -14.79 10.32 -16.79
CA SER A 276 -14.66 9.94 -18.20
C SER A 276 -14.43 11.17 -19.07
N GLU A 277 -14.13 10.99 -20.34
CA GLU A 277 -14.02 12.11 -21.29
C GLU A 277 -15.28 13.01 -21.31
N LYS A 278 -16.47 12.45 -20.99
CA LYS A 278 -17.75 13.14 -21.03
C LYS A 278 -18.00 14.06 -19.81
N ASN A 279 -17.33 13.82 -18.70
CA ASN A 279 -17.56 14.53 -17.43
C ASN A 279 -16.30 15.07 -16.75
N VAL A 280 -15.14 14.92 -17.38
CA VAL A 280 -13.86 15.33 -16.79
C VAL A 280 -13.82 16.83 -16.45
N ASP A 281 -14.41 17.70 -17.24
CA ASP A 281 -14.44 19.14 -16.95
C ASP A 281 -15.10 19.43 -15.61
N TYR A 282 -16.25 18.80 -15.34
CA TYR A 282 -16.95 18.89 -14.06
C TYR A 282 -16.09 18.38 -12.88
N VAL A 283 -15.41 17.26 -13.08
CA VAL A 283 -14.53 16.69 -12.05
C VAL A 283 -13.34 17.60 -11.78
N LEU A 284 -12.77 18.22 -12.82
CA LEU A 284 -11.66 19.17 -12.68
C LEU A 284 -12.10 20.43 -11.93
N ASP A 285 -13.31 20.97 -12.19
CA ASP A 285 -13.87 22.09 -11.45
C ASP A 285 -14.00 21.76 -9.95
N LYS A 286 -14.55 20.59 -9.63
CA LYS A 286 -14.67 20.13 -8.23
C LYS A 286 -13.30 19.88 -7.57
N SER A 287 -12.34 19.34 -8.30
CA SER A 287 -10.97 19.15 -7.82
C SER A 287 -10.27 20.47 -7.50
N GLN A 288 -10.53 21.53 -8.29
CA GLN A 288 -9.99 22.87 -8.01
C GLN A 288 -10.59 23.48 -6.74
N ILE A 289 -11.89 23.24 -6.45
CA ILE A 289 -12.50 23.67 -5.18
C ILE A 289 -11.78 23.03 -3.99
N ALA A 290 -11.51 21.71 -4.06
CA ALA A 290 -10.83 20.96 -3.02
C ALA A 290 -9.32 21.23 -2.95
N GLY A 291 -8.73 21.81 -3.99
CA GLY A 291 -7.27 22.01 -4.07
C GLY A 291 -6.49 20.77 -4.45
N PHE A 292 -7.14 19.68 -4.89
CA PHE A 292 -6.47 18.46 -5.34
C PHE A 292 -5.56 18.71 -6.54
N LYS A 293 -4.34 18.15 -6.45
CA LYS A 293 -3.34 18.20 -7.53
C LYS A 293 -3.38 16.98 -8.46
N TYR A 294 -4.08 15.92 -8.04
CA TYR A 294 -4.23 14.68 -8.79
C TYR A 294 -5.67 14.21 -8.76
N ILE A 295 -6.16 13.75 -9.91
CA ILE A 295 -7.34 12.91 -10.05
C ILE A 295 -6.91 11.51 -10.49
N TYR A 296 -7.57 10.48 -9.99
CA TYR A 296 -7.18 9.10 -10.14
C TYR A 296 -8.38 8.25 -10.52
N HIS A 297 -8.28 7.49 -11.63
CA HIS A 297 -9.36 6.61 -12.07
C HIS A 297 -9.17 5.19 -11.52
N PRO A 298 -10.15 4.63 -10.75
CA PRO A 298 -9.98 3.36 -10.06
C PRO A 298 -10.10 2.13 -10.96
N GLY A 299 -10.63 2.25 -12.19
CA GLY A 299 -10.81 1.12 -13.12
C GLY A 299 -10.92 1.59 -14.57
N PRO A 300 -9.84 2.14 -15.18
CA PRO A 300 -9.91 2.74 -16.50
C PRO A 300 -9.82 1.71 -17.64
N PHE A 301 -9.42 0.46 -17.35
CA PHE A 301 -9.11 -0.54 -18.35
C PHE A 301 -10.24 -1.58 -18.52
N GLU A 302 -10.40 -2.08 -19.73
CA GLU A 302 -11.31 -3.18 -20.08
C GLU A 302 -10.67 -4.55 -19.82
N ASP A 303 -9.35 -4.62 -19.93
CA ASP A 303 -8.54 -5.81 -19.68
C ASP A 303 -7.25 -5.48 -18.91
N TRP A 304 -6.68 -6.51 -18.29
CA TRP A 304 -5.36 -6.50 -17.68
C TRP A 304 -4.46 -7.44 -18.48
N GLY A 305 -3.35 -6.91 -18.96
CA GLY A 305 -2.41 -7.55 -19.89
C GLY A 305 -2.02 -6.57 -20.98
N HIS A 306 -2.92 -6.26 -21.90
CA HIS A 306 -2.74 -5.22 -22.92
C HIS A 306 -3.13 -3.82 -22.39
N PHE A 307 -3.85 -3.73 -21.28
CA PHE A 307 -4.29 -2.45 -20.69
C PHE A 307 -5.05 -1.59 -21.71
N ASN A 308 -6.02 -2.20 -22.38
CA ASN A 308 -6.92 -1.48 -23.30
C ASN A 308 -7.89 -0.63 -22.49
N TRP A 309 -8.12 0.59 -22.96
CA TRP A 309 -9.02 1.52 -22.29
C TRP A 309 -10.47 1.07 -22.38
N SER A 310 -11.19 1.13 -21.27
CA SER A 310 -12.64 0.93 -21.25
C SER A 310 -13.35 2.03 -22.02
N LYS A 311 -14.35 1.67 -22.85
CA LYS A 311 -15.21 2.63 -23.57
C LYS A 311 -16.04 3.51 -22.63
N SER A 312 -16.24 3.09 -21.38
CA SER A 312 -16.88 3.93 -20.36
C SER A 312 -15.97 5.07 -19.89
N PHE A 313 -14.66 4.91 -20.02
CA PHE A 313 -13.68 5.93 -19.71
C PHE A 313 -13.41 6.85 -20.93
N VAL A 314 -12.92 6.28 -22.04
CA VAL A 314 -12.63 6.99 -23.29
C VAL A 314 -12.93 6.13 -24.51
N GLU A 315 -13.35 6.75 -25.62
CA GLU A 315 -13.63 6.02 -26.87
C GLU A 315 -12.48 6.08 -27.89
N GLY A 316 -11.57 7.06 -27.78
CA GLY A 316 -10.48 7.31 -28.73
C GLY A 316 -9.12 6.70 -28.38
N GLY A 317 -9.04 5.75 -27.43
CA GLY A 317 -7.81 5.10 -27.03
C GLY A 317 -6.78 6.05 -26.38
N ASP A 318 -5.47 5.77 -26.57
CA ASP A 318 -4.38 6.55 -25.96
C ASP A 318 -4.43 8.03 -26.31
N ASP A 319 -4.85 8.39 -27.54
CA ASP A 319 -4.92 9.79 -27.99
C ASP A 319 -6.03 10.58 -27.26
N ALA A 320 -7.18 9.93 -26.97
CA ALA A 320 -8.22 10.54 -26.15
C ALA A 320 -7.79 10.72 -24.69
N VAL A 321 -7.07 9.75 -24.13
CA VAL A 321 -6.48 9.89 -22.80
C VAL A 321 -5.46 11.01 -22.75
N LYS A 322 -4.61 11.13 -23.79
CA LYS A 322 -3.67 12.26 -23.89
C LYS A 322 -4.40 13.61 -23.87
N ALA A 323 -5.45 13.75 -24.67
CA ALA A 323 -6.25 14.99 -24.71
C ALA A 323 -6.88 15.31 -23.33
N LEU A 324 -7.33 14.28 -22.59
CA LEU A 324 -7.85 14.41 -21.24
C LEU A 324 -6.75 14.83 -20.26
N VAL A 325 -5.56 14.23 -20.33
CA VAL A 325 -4.41 14.60 -19.51
C VAL A 325 -3.93 16.02 -19.79
N ASP A 326 -3.87 16.41 -21.06
CA ASP A 326 -3.49 17.79 -21.46
C ASP A 326 -4.50 18.81 -20.90
N LYS A 327 -5.82 18.52 -20.97
CA LYS A 327 -6.89 19.35 -20.40
C LYS A 327 -6.74 19.50 -18.88
N ALA A 328 -6.47 18.42 -18.15
CA ALA A 328 -6.26 18.47 -16.71
C ALA A 328 -4.99 19.27 -16.36
N SER A 329 -3.92 19.06 -17.11
CA SER A 329 -2.65 19.76 -16.93
C SER A 329 -2.77 21.28 -17.11
N GLN A 330 -3.60 21.76 -18.05
CA GLN A 330 -3.92 23.20 -18.22
C GLN A 330 -4.57 23.82 -16.97
N ARG A 331 -5.19 23.00 -16.12
CA ARG A 331 -5.78 23.42 -14.84
C ARG A 331 -4.89 23.13 -13.64
N GLY A 332 -3.64 22.72 -13.86
CA GLY A 332 -2.67 22.36 -12.82
C GLY A 332 -2.99 21.04 -12.09
N ILE A 333 -3.76 20.16 -12.73
CA ILE A 333 -4.17 18.86 -12.18
C ILE A 333 -3.53 17.75 -13.01
N SER A 334 -2.92 16.79 -12.35
CA SER A 334 -2.36 15.59 -12.95
C SER A 334 -3.37 14.44 -12.93
N VAL A 335 -3.25 13.52 -13.90
CA VAL A 335 -4.14 12.36 -14.02
C VAL A 335 -3.38 11.09 -13.68
N GLY A 336 -4.01 10.23 -12.90
CA GLY A 336 -3.52 8.92 -12.52
C GLY A 336 -4.51 7.81 -12.78
N VAL A 337 -3.98 6.58 -12.77
CA VAL A 337 -4.75 5.37 -13.03
C VAL A 337 -4.37 4.23 -12.10
N HIS A 338 -5.34 3.40 -11.79
CA HIS A 338 -5.16 2.12 -11.10
C HIS A 338 -4.86 1.00 -12.09
N THR A 339 -4.01 0.06 -11.68
CA THR A 339 -3.74 -1.16 -12.44
C THR A 339 -3.82 -2.38 -11.52
N LEU A 340 -4.25 -3.53 -12.06
CA LEU A 340 -3.86 -4.84 -11.53
C LEU A 340 -2.63 -5.29 -12.34
N SER A 341 -1.47 -4.82 -11.89
CA SER A 341 -0.24 -4.72 -12.67
C SER A 341 0.25 -6.03 -13.26
N ASN A 342 0.19 -7.13 -12.52
CA ASN A 342 0.72 -8.43 -12.94
C ASN A 342 -0.37 -9.52 -13.01
N PHE A 343 -1.56 -9.15 -13.48
CA PHE A 343 -2.69 -10.05 -13.73
C PHE A 343 -3.09 -10.04 -15.19
N THR A 344 -3.70 -11.12 -15.65
CA THR A 344 -4.23 -11.27 -17.00
C THR A 344 -5.71 -11.61 -16.94
N THR A 345 -6.57 -10.75 -17.43
CA THR A 345 -8.00 -11.05 -17.50
C THR A 345 -8.31 -12.04 -18.62
N THR A 346 -9.39 -12.80 -18.45
CA THR A 346 -9.75 -13.87 -19.40
C THR A 346 -10.23 -13.38 -20.77
N ASN A 347 -10.52 -12.08 -20.91
CA ASN A 347 -10.86 -11.40 -22.16
C ASN A 347 -9.66 -10.76 -22.86
N ASP A 348 -8.48 -10.76 -22.23
CA ASP A 348 -7.27 -10.20 -22.83
C ASP A 348 -6.75 -11.04 -24.00
N ALA A 349 -6.09 -10.39 -24.97
CA ALA A 349 -5.55 -11.05 -26.17
C ALA A 349 -4.42 -12.06 -25.86
N TYR A 350 -3.81 -12.00 -24.68
CA TYR A 350 -2.90 -13.05 -24.22
C TYR A 350 -3.63 -14.32 -23.74
N VAL A 351 -4.95 -14.29 -23.63
CA VAL A 351 -5.77 -15.43 -23.20
C VAL A 351 -6.65 -15.93 -24.34
N THR A 352 -7.22 -15.04 -25.14
CA THR A 352 -8.20 -15.37 -26.19
C THR A 352 -7.99 -14.55 -27.46
N PRO A 353 -8.15 -15.10 -28.68
CA PRO A 353 -8.58 -16.47 -29.00
C PRO A 353 -7.45 -17.51 -28.95
N VAL A 354 -6.19 -17.09 -28.85
CA VAL A 354 -5.02 -17.98 -28.78
C VAL A 354 -4.23 -17.64 -27.50
N PRO A 355 -4.20 -18.57 -26.52
CA PRO A 355 -3.52 -18.30 -25.26
C PRO A 355 -2.00 -18.21 -25.46
N SER A 356 -1.39 -17.25 -24.78
CA SER A 356 0.06 -17.11 -24.77
C SER A 356 0.73 -18.30 -24.06
N GLU A 357 1.79 -18.82 -24.64
CA GLU A 357 2.63 -19.85 -23.98
C GLU A 357 3.29 -19.35 -22.68
N HIS A 358 3.33 -18.02 -22.48
CA HIS A 358 3.86 -17.34 -21.33
C HIS A 358 2.83 -17.09 -20.21
N LEU A 359 1.62 -17.64 -20.29
CA LEU A 359 0.74 -17.76 -19.13
C LEU A 359 1.38 -18.69 -18.10
N LEU A 360 1.43 -18.24 -16.85
CA LEU A 360 2.19 -18.90 -15.78
C LEU A 360 1.63 -20.29 -15.46
N LYS A 361 2.46 -21.28 -15.63
CA LYS A 361 2.14 -22.68 -15.41
C LYS A 361 2.44 -23.08 -13.96
N GLN A 362 1.48 -23.70 -13.30
CA GLN A 362 1.68 -24.30 -11.99
C GLN A 362 2.46 -25.60 -12.08
N GLY A 363 2.20 -26.39 -13.13
CA GLY A 363 2.89 -27.62 -13.40
C GLY A 363 2.32 -28.40 -14.58
N ARG A 364 3.09 -29.37 -15.03
CA ARG A 364 2.71 -30.27 -16.14
C ARG A 364 1.82 -31.39 -15.63
N LEU A 365 0.76 -31.67 -16.38
CA LEU A 365 -0.12 -32.82 -16.21
C LEU A 365 0.14 -33.86 -17.30
N GLU A 366 -0.11 -35.14 -17.01
CA GLU A 366 0.08 -36.22 -17.94
C GLU A 366 -1.28 -36.83 -18.29
N LEU A 367 -1.71 -36.70 -19.58
CA LEU A 367 -2.90 -37.35 -20.10
C LEU A 367 -2.71 -38.86 -20.15
N LEU A 368 -3.70 -39.61 -19.68
CA LEU A 368 -3.67 -41.09 -19.74
C LEU A 368 -4.20 -41.65 -21.08
N MET A 369 -4.92 -40.84 -21.83
CA MET A 369 -5.49 -41.22 -23.15
C MET A 369 -5.64 -40.00 -24.04
N ASP A 370 -5.89 -40.21 -25.32
CA ASP A 370 -6.29 -39.16 -26.25
C ASP A 370 -7.60 -38.56 -25.82
N ILE A 371 -7.81 -37.29 -26.08
CA ILE A 371 -9.05 -36.56 -25.83
C ILE A 371 -9.54 -35.92 -27.13
N ASN A 372 -10.86 -36.03 -27.40
CA ASN A 372 -11.48 -35.33 -28.51
C ASN A 372 -11.91 -33.90 -28.12
N ASN A 373 -12.39 -33.12 -29.07
CA ASN A 373 -12.75 -31.72 -28.89
C ASN A 373 -14.03 -31.46 -28.06
N SER A 374 -14.79 -32.50 -27.72
CA SER A 374 -16.08 -32.41 -26.99
C SER A 374 -16.08 -33.13 -25.65
N GLN A 375 -14.99 -33.82 -25.33
CA GLN A 375 -14.91 -34.63 -24.11
C GLN A 375 -14.85 -33.73 -22.86
N ASN A 376 -15.77 -33.99 -21.94
CA ASN A 376 -15.92 -33.22 -20.71
C ASN A 376 -15.39 -33.92 -19.44
N GLU A 377 -14.85 -35.14 -19.58
CA GLU A 377 -14.08 -35.83 -18.54
C GLU A 377 -12.70 -36.16 -19.08
N ILE A 378 -11.66 -35.75 -18.31
CA ILE A 378 -10.26 -35.93 -18.72
C ILE A 378 -9.53 -36.74 -17.67
N SER A 379 -8.98 -37.88 -18.03
CA SER A 379 -8.17 -38.71 -17.13
C SER A 379 -6.70 -38.34 -17.22
N ILE A 380 -6.12 -38.01 -16.05
CA ILE A 380 -4.72 -37.64 -15.89
C ILE A 380 -4.03 -38.57 -14.87
N LYS A 381 -2.71 -38.65 -14.95
CA LYS A 381 -1.91 -39.29 -13.92
C LYS A 381 -2.02 -38.55 -12.60
N LYS A 382 -2.06 -39.30 -11.49
CA LYS A 382 -2.15 -38.73 -10.15
C LYS A 382 -1.01 -37.75 -9.87
N THR A 383 -1.36 -36.60 -9.30
CA THR A 383 -0.45 -35.50 -9.00
C THR A 383 -0.95 -34.69 -7.81
N GLY A 384 -0.03 -34.04 -7.06
CA GLY A 384 -0.35 -33.11 -5.96
C GLY A 384 -0.78 -31.71 -6.40
N LEU A 385 -0.83 -31.41 -7.72
CA LEU A 385 -1.12 -30.06 -8.22
C LEU A 385 -2.54 -29.58 -7.93
N PHE A 386 -3.47 -30.48 -7.55
CA PHE A 386 -4.86 -30.13 -7.23
C PHE A 386 -5.14 -29.99 -5.72
N ALA A 387 -4.11 -30.03 -4.87
CA ALA A 387 -4.29 -29.88 -3.43
C ALA A 387 -4.82 -28.51 -3.03
N LEU A 388 -4.63 -27.48 -3.86
CA LEU A 388 -5.14 -26.14 -3.65
C LEU A 388 -6.32 -25.85 -4.57
N PRO A 389 -7.45 -25.36 -4.02
CA PRO A 389 -8.56 -24.90 -4.84
C PRO A 389 -8.17 -23.65 -5.62
N MET A 390 -8.54 -23.60 -6.89
CA MET A 390 -8.40 -22.45 -7.76
C MET A 390 -9.78 -21.91 -8.12
N THR A 391 -9.84 -20.67 -8.59
CA THR A 391 -11.12 -20.01 -8.92
C THR A 391 -11.57 -20.35 -10.34
N LEU A 392 -10.66 -20.24 -11.31
CA LEU A 392 -10.94 -20.53 -12.72
C LEU A 392 -10.74 -22.01 -13.05
N ASN A 393 -9.89 -22.70 -12.30
CA ASN A 393 -9.52 -24.08 -12.57
C ASN A 393 -9.02 -24.28 -14.01
N ALA A 394 -8.15 -23.38 -14.47
CA ALA A 394 -7.71 -23.34 -15.86
C ALA A 394 -6.53 -24.27 -16.13
N MET A 395 -6.58 -24.90 -17.30
CA MET A 395 -5.51 -25.71 -17.89
C MET A 395 -5.24 -25.25 -19.31
N MET A 396 -4.02 -25.39 -19.76
CA MET A 396 -3.62 -25.09 -21.14
C MET A 396 -3.03 -26.33 -21.81
N ILE A 397 -3.49 -26.62 -23.02
CA ILE A 397 -2.97 -27.65 -23.87
C ILE A 397 -2.87 -27.10 -25.30
N ASP A 398 -1.67 -27.07 -25.86
CA ASP A 398 -1.40 -26.44 -27.16
C ASP A 398 -1.98 -25.00 -27.21
N GLN A 399 -2.94 -24.72 -28.05
CA GLN A 399 -3.63 -23.43 -28.18
C GLN A 399 -5.06 -23.43 -27.58
N GLU A 400 -5.39 -24.43 -26.77
CA GLU A 400 -6.68 -24.52 -26.10
C GLU A 400 -6.55 -24.29 -24.59
N LEU A 401 -7.49 -23.50 -24.03
CA LEU A 401 -7.74 -23.47 -22.61
C LEU A 401 -8.94 -24.36 -22.25
N ILE A 402 -8.77 -25.09 -21.16
CA ILE A 402 -9.80 -26.00 -20.62
C ILE A 402 -10.00 -25.64 -19.16
N THR A 403 -11.24 -25.55 -18.69
CA THR A 403 -11.51 -25.46 -17.25
C THR A 403 -12.18 -26.74 -16.77
N TYR A 404 -12.00 -27.08 -15.49
CA TYR A 404 -12.64 -28.22 -14.84
C TYR A 404 -13.49 -27.75 -13.65
N GLY A 405 -14.58 -28.49 -13.38
CA GLY A 405 -15.48 -28.21 -12.26
C GLY A 405 -15.16 -29.03 -11.00
N GLU A 406 -14.69 -30.26 -11.19
CA GLU A 406 -14.44 -31.21 -10.10
C GLU A 406 -13.21 -32.07 -10.39
N VAL A 407 -12.49 -32.47 -9.35
CA VAL A 407 -11.41 -33.46 -9.42
C VAL A 407 -11.82 -34.69 -8.62
N LYS A 408 -12.01 -35.84 -9.29
CA LYS A 408 -12.23 -37.13 -8.65
C LYS A 408 -10.90 -37.89 -8.59
N GLU A 409 -10.46 -38.23 -7.40
CA GLU A 409 -9.26 -39.03 -7.19
C GLU A 409 -9.62 -40.51 -7.16
N GLU A 410 -8.84 -41.30 -7.89
CA GLU A 410 -8.88 -42.79 -7.88
C GLU A 410 -7.49 -43.31 -7.50
N ASP A 411 -7.33 -44.60 -7.31
CA ASP A 411 -6.08 -45.15 -6.74
C ASP A 411 -4.82 -44.77 -7.53
N ASP A 412 -4.86 -44.80 -8.84
CA ASP A 412 -3.71 -44.62 -9.75
C ASP A 412 -3.87 -43.41 -10.68
N LYS A 413 -5.02 -42.70 -10.66
CA LYS A 413 -5.33 -41.60 -11.56
C LYS A 413 -6.22 -40.55 -10.92
N MET A 414 -6.37 -39.43 -11.60
CA MET A 414 -7.37 -38.40 -11.33
C MET A 414 -8.25 -38.22 -12.54
N ILE A 415 -9.54 -37.98 -12.32
CA ILE A 415 -10.52 -37.69 -13.38
C ILE A 415 -10.98 -36.23 -13.14
N LEU A 416 -10.69 -35.38 -14.11
CA LEU A 416 -11.20 -34.01 -14.14
C LEU A 416 -12.57 -34.03 -14.80
N LYS A 417 -13.61 -33.59 -14.08
CA LYS A 417 -15.00 -33.64 -14.50
C LYS A 417 -15.55 -32.26 -14.80
N ASN A 418 -16.65 -32.24 -15.55
CA ASN A 418 -17.31 -31.02 -15.97
C ASN A 418 -16.34 -30.05 -16.67
N CYS A 419 -15.46 -30.64 -17.52
CA CYS A 419 -14.52 -29.85 -18.28
C CYS A 419 -15.23 -29.02 -19.35
N LYS A 420 -14.94 -27.73 -19.40
CA LYS A 420 -15.35 -26.86 -20.49
C LYS A 420 -14.21 -26.74 -21.48
N ARG A 421 -14.42 -27.21 -22.68
CA ARG A 421 -13.47 -27.19 -23.79
C ARG A 421 -13.52 -25.81 -24.45
N GLY A 422 -12.40 -25.37 -25.00
CA GLY A 422 -12.31 -24.05 -25.61
C GLY A 422 -12.69 -22.92 -24.66
N ALA A 423 -12.28 -23.01 -23.39
CA ALA A 423 -12.61 -22.02 -22.36
C ALA A 423 -12.12 -20.63 -22.75
N PHE A 424 -12.82 -19.61 -22.28
CA PHE A 424 -12.52 -18.18 -22.49
C PHE A 424 -12.47 -17.77 -23.98
N GLY A 425 -13.11 -18.54 -24.89
CA GLY A 425 -13.16 -18.24 -26.32
C GLY A 425 -11.98 -18.79 -27.13
N THR A 426 -11.18 -19.68 -26.55
CA THR A 426 -10.20 -20.48 -27.31
C THR A 426 -10.89 -21.59 -28.09
N VAL A 427 -10.17 -22.23 -29.02
CA VAL A 427 -10.77 -23.25 -29.92
C VAL A 427 -10.54 -24.64 -29.35
N ALA A 428 -11.62 -25.40 -29.12
CA ALA A 428 -11.55 -26.80 -28.70
C ALA A 428 -10.98 -27.66 -29.79
N ALA A 429 -9.97 -28.47 -29.48
CA ALA A 429 -9.31 -29.38 -30.42
C ALA A 429 -9.15 -30.79 -29.84
N SER A 430 -8.82 -31.76 -30.71
CA SER A 430 -8.42 -33.11 -30.28
C SER A 430 -6.94 -33.13 -29.91
N HIS A 431 -6.59 -33.74 -28.78
CA HIS A 431 -5.20 -33.83 -28.29
C HIS A 431 -4.82 -35.28 -27.99
N GLY A 432 -3.61 -35.63 -28.37
CA GLY A 432 -3.08 -36.96 -28.10
C GLY A 432 -2.57 -37.11 -26.66
N LYS A 433 -2.49 -38.34 -26.16
CA LYS A 433 -1.99 -38.68 -24.82
C LYS A 433 -0.65 -38.03 -24.45
N LYS A 434 0.21 -37.73 -25.42
CA LYS A 434 1.53 -37.12 -25.19
C LYS A 434 1.55 -35.59 -25.28
N SER A 435 0.42 -34.97 -25.64
CA SER A 435 0.33 -33.51 -25.72
C SER A 435 0.64 -32.84 -24.38
N PRO A 436 1.38 -31.74 -24.38
CA PRO A 436 1.76 -31.02 -23.14
C PRO A 436 0.53 -30.31 -22.55
N LEU A 437 -0.04 -30.90 -21.52
CA LEU A 437 -1.10 -30.29 -20.70
C LEU A 437 -0.50 -29.67 -19.46
N TYR A 438 -0.84 -28.43 -19.18
CA TYR A 438 -0.37 -27.69 -18.00
C TYR A 438 -1.53 -27.17 -17.18
N LYS A 439 -1.46 -27.29 -15.85
CA LYS A 439 -2.30 -26.53 -14.94
C LYS A 439 -1.75 -25.11 -14.83
N LEU A 440 -2.63 -24.09 -14.93
CA LEU A 440 -2.27 -22.69 -14.79
C LEU A 440 -2.49 -22.22 -13.34
N TRP A 441 -1.76 -21.18 -12.94
CA TRP A 441 -2.08 -20.41 -11.76
C TRP A 441 -3.24 -19.48 -12.07
N ASP A 442 -4.19 -19.32 -11.15
CA ASP A 442 -5.23 -18.32 -11.19
C ASP A 442 -5.49 -17.70 -9.82
N TYR A 443 -6.26 -16.61 -9.78
CA TYR A 443 -6.51 -15.82 -8.60
C TYR A 443 -8.01 -15.60 -8.38
N PRO A 444 -8.48 -15.35 -7.14
CA PRO A 444 -9.90 -15.09 -6.83
C PRO A 444 -10.57 -14.01 -7.66
N TYR A 445 -9.84 -13.06 -8.23
CA TYR A 445 -10.38 -12.08 -9.19
C TYR A 445 -10.72 -12.65 -10.57
N LYS A 446 -10.67 -13.96 -10.73
CA LYS A 446 -10.88 -14.67 -12.00
C LYS A 446 -9.88 -14.25 -13.08
N THR A 447 -8.63 -14.14 -12.70
CA THR A 447 -7.50 -13.77 -13.56
C THR A 447 -6.45 -14.86 -13.60
N LEU A 448 -5.64 -14.85 -14.65
CA LEU A 448 -4.43 -15.65 -14.80
C LEU A 448 -3.20 -14.80 -14.49
N PHE A 449 -2.02 -15.42 -14.47
CA PHE A 449 -0.75 -14.75 -14.24
C PHE A 449 0.19 -14.87 -15.42
N PRO A 450 1.06 -13.88 -15.69
CA PRO A 450 2.17 -13.99 -16.63
C PRO A 450 3.38 -14.68 -15.97
N ASP A 451 4.23 -15.32 -16.80
CA ASP A 451 5.63 -15.57 -16.44
C ASP A 451 6.46 -14.29 -16.58
N LEU A 452 7.77 -14.34 -16.32
CA LEU A 452 8.61 -13.14 -16.38
C LEU A 452 8.72 -12.53 -17.79
N GLU A 453 8.65 -13.35 -18.85
CA GLU A 453 8.73 -12.85 -20.23
C GLU A 453 7.46 -12.09 -20.63
N LEU A 454 6.30 -12.57 -20.19
CA LEU A 454 5.05 -11.88 -20.40
C LEU A 454 4.89 -10.68 -19.46
N GLN A 455 5.41 -10.77 -18.22
CA GLN A 455 5.51 -9.64 -17.29
C GLN A 455 6.26 -8.45 -17.94
N ASP A 456 7.40 -8.71 -18.58
CA ASP A 456 8.16 -7.66 -19.27
C ASP A 456 7.33 -6.96 -20.36
N LYS A 457 6.52 -7.71 -21.13
CA LYS A 457 5.61 -7.12 -22.13
C LYS A 457 4.53 -6.23 -21.51
N TYR A 458 4.06 -6.57 -20.30
CA TYR A 458 3.12 -5.71 -19.58
C TYR A 458 3.77 -4.39 -19.20
N VAL A 459 5.01 -4.45 -18.70
CA VAL A 459 5.77 -3.25 -18.35
C VAL A 459 6.06 -2.40 -19.57
N ASP A 460 6.45 -3.02 -20.70
CA ASP A 460 6.68 -2.31 -21.96
C ASP A 460 5.41 -1.58 -22.44
N ARG A 461 4.24 -2.25 -22.37
CA ARG A 461 2.96 -1.63 -22.73
C ARG A 461 2.58 -0.49 -21.79
N LEU A 462 2.72 -0.66 -20.47
CA LEU A 462 2.46 0.41 -19.50
C LEU A 462 3.41 1.60 -19.71
N THR A 463 4.67 1.33 -19.99
CA THR A 463 5.68 2.35 -20.28
C THR A 463 5.33 3.15 -21.54
N GLU A 464 4.98 2.46 -22.62
CA GLU A 464 4.52 3.09 -23.87
C GLU A 464 3.29 3.96 -23.62
N LEU A 465 2.31 3.41 -22.91
CA LEU A 465 1.07 4.09 -22.55
C LEU A 465 1.32 5.38 -21.76
N PHE A 466 2.17 5.33 -20.74
CA PHE A 466 2.51 6.51 -19.93
C PHE A 466 3.28 7.55 -20.73
N ASN A 467 4.24 7.13 -21.55
CA ASN A 467 5.01 8.02 -22.42
C ASN A 467 4.12 8.71 -23.48
N LYS A 468 3.15 7.98 -24.03
CA LYS A 468 2.24 8.52 -25.04
C LYS A 468 1.19 9.46 -24.44
N THR A 469 0.61 9.09 -23.30
CA THR A 469 -0.53 9.83 -22.72
C THR A 469 -0.10 10.95 -21.77
N GLY A 470 1.10 10.88 -21.18
CA GLY A 470 1.57 11.83 -20.19
C GLY A 470 0.93 11.66 -18.79
N LEU A 471 0.34 10.50 -18.48
CA LEU A 471 -0.15 10.15 -17.15
C LEU A 471 0.97 10.31 -16.11
N LYS A 472 0.65 10.88 -14.94
CA LYS A 472 1.65 11.24 -13.91
C LYS A 472 1.47 10.53 -12.57
N GLN A 473 0.52 9.60 -12.47
CA GLN A 473 0.34 8.78 -11.28
C GLN A 473 -0.09 7.37 -11.69
N ILE A 474 0.46 6.36 -11.03
CA ILE A 474 0.06 4.96 -11.16
C ILE A 474 -0.04 4.32 -9.79
N SER A 475 -1.03 3.46 -9.59
CA SER A 475 -1.01 2.49 -8.50
C SER A 475 -0.68 1.12 -9.09
N PHE A 476 0.45 0.57 -8.67
CA PHE A 476 0.85 -0.80 -8.98
C PHE A 476 0.17 -1.77 -8.03
N ASP A 477 -1.17 -1.75 -7.99
CA ASP A 477 -1.90 -2.83 -7.34
C ASP A 477 -1.71 -4.12 -8.14
N GLY A 478 -1.80 -5.27 -7.48
CA GLY A 478 -1.54 -6.56 -8.13
C GLY A 478 -0.06 -6.94 -8.27
N LEU A 479 0.90 -6.20 -7.70
CA LEU A 479 2.31 -6.61 -7.68
C LEU A 479 2.56 -7.91 -6.90
N GLU A 480 1.65 -8.32 -6.01
CA GLU A 480 1.69 -9.63 -5.38
C GLU A 480 1.62 -10.76 -6.40
N GLY A 481 1.02 -10.53 -7.55
CA GLY A 481 1.00 -11.48 -8.68
C GLY A 481 2.39 -11.87 -9.18
N CYS A 482 3.38 -10.97 -9.07
CA CYS A 482 4.77 -11.28 -9.44
C CYS A 482 5.36 -12.42 -8.61
N SER A 483 4.91 -12.58 -7.36
CA SER A 483 5.42 -13.61 -6.44
C SER A 483 5.09 -15.03 -6.89
N TYR A 484 4.04 -15.23 -7.70
CA TYR A 484 3.66 -16.53 -8.23
C TYR A 484 4.69 -17.11 -9.21
N THR A 485 5.57 -16.27 -9.77
CA THR A 485 6.71 -16.74 -10.57
C THR A 485 7.74 -17.54 -9.77
N GLY A 486 7.71 -17.48 -8.43
CA GLY A 486 8.68 -18.09 -7.53
C GLY A 486 10.03 -17.40 -7.51
N GLN A 487 10.13 -16.20 -8.07
CA GLN A 487 11.40 -15.43 -8.13
C GLN A 487 11.57 -14.45 -6.96
N ASP A 488 10.82 -14.65 -5.86
CA ASP A 488 10.87 -13.81 -4.66
C ASP A 488 10.66 -12.30 -5.00
N ASP A 489 11.31 -11.40 -4.29
CA ASP A 489 11.24 -9.95 -4.52
C ASP A 489 11.96 -9.47 -5.80
N TYR A 490 12.69 -10.36 -6.48
CA TYR A 490 13.28 -10.07 -7.79
C TYR A 490 12.22 -9.72 -8.84
N ALA A 491 11.11 -10.47 -8.89
CA ALA A 491 10.08 -10.27 -9.91
C ALA A 491 9.35 -8.92 -9.79
N PRO A 492 8.84 -8.49 -8.62
CA PRO A 492 8.26 -7.15 -8.48
C PRO A 492 9.30 -6.03 -8.62
N ALA A 493 10.55 -6.24 -8.16
CA ALA A 493 11.62 -5.26 -8.35
C ALA A 493 11.92 -5.05 -9.84
N ARG A 494 12.00 -6.13 -10.63
CA ARG A 494 12.17 -6.09 -12.09
C ARG A 494 11.03 -5.31 -12.75
N PHE A 495 9.78 -5.56 -12.36
CA PHE A 495 8.61 -4.87 -12.90
C PHE A 495 8.71 -3.35 -12.72
N VAL A 496 8.89 -2.90 -11.49
CA VAL A 496 8.85 -1.45 -11.20
C VAL A 496 10.13 -0.74 -11.66
N GLU A 497 11.30 -1.38 -11.62
CA GLU A 497 12.54 -0.80 -12.13
C GLU A 497 12.48 -0.60 -13.65
N GLN A 498 12.01 -1.62 -14.41
CA GLN A 498 11.86 -1.52 -15.85
C GLN A 498 10.90 -0.38 -16.23
N PHE A 499 9.75 -0.28 -15.52
CA PHE A 499 8.82 0.84 -15.72
C PHE A 499 9.49 2.19 -15.42
N TYR A 500 10.15 2.32 -14.27
CA TYR A 500 10.85 3.56 -13.88
C TYR A 500 11.87 4.01 -14.93
N ARG A 501 12.68 3.06 -15.43
CA ARG A 501 13.71 3.37 -16.43
C ARG A 501 13.15 3.62 -17.83
N GLY A 502 12.01 3.07 -18.16
CA GLY A 502 11.37 3.20 -19.47
C GLY A 502 10.51 4.45 -19.61
N VAL A 503 9.95 4.98 -18.52
CA VAL A 503 9.12 6.19 -18.56
C VAL A 503 9.99 7.43 -18.64
N GLY A 504 9.72 8.30 -19.63
CA GLY A 504 10.48 9.51 -19.91
C GLY A 504 10.14 10.74 -19.03
N HIS A 505 9.31 10.57 -17.99
CA HIS A 505 8.91 11.65 -17.08
C HIS A 505 8.63 11.10 -15.67
N ASN A 506 8.54 12.00 -14.69
CA ASN A 506 8.26 11.60 -13.30
C ASN A 506 6.82 11.11 -13.14
N VAL A 507 6.66 9.96 -12.49
CA VAL A 507 5.38 9.33 -12.18
C VAL A 507 5.28 9.08 -10.69
N LEU A 508 4.31 9.71 -10.05
CA LEU A 508 3.96 9.44 -8.66
C LEU A 508 3.37 8.04 -8.58
N ASN A 509 3.90 7.19 -7.70
CA ASN A 509 3.47 5.81 -7.66
C ASN A 509 3.37 5.25 -6.24
N ASP A 510 2.46 4.33 -6.08
CA ASP A 510 2.29 3.42 -4.93
C ASP A 510 2.05 1.99 -5.44
N ALA A 511 1.97 1.03 -4.53
CA ALA A 511 1.80 -0.38 -4.88
C ALA A 511 1.08 -1.16 -3.77
N SER A 512 0.55 -2.33 -4.12
CA SER A 512 0.03 -3.30 -3.14
C SER A 512 1.13 -3.95 -2.29
N ARG A 513 2.38 -3.90 -2.75
CA ARG A 513 3.52 -4.51 -2.07
C ARG A 513 4.73 -3.56 -2.02
N LEU A 514 5.40 -3.54 -0.87
CA LEU A 514 6.67 -2.85 -0.66
C LEU A 514 7.73 -3.89 -0.28
N SER A 515 8.85 -3.88 -1.00
CA SER A 515 10.06 -4.65 -0.68
C SER A 515 11.28 -3.73 -0.66
N HIS A 516 12.42 -4.24 -0.22
CA HIS A 516 13.61 -3.41 -0.06
C HIS A 516 13.98 -2.65 -1.35
N PHE A 517 14.12 -3.33 -2.50
CA PHE A 517 14.51 -2.64 -3.73
C PHE A 517 13.39 -1.76 -4.28
N THR A 518 12.13 -2.19 -4.19
CA THR A 518 10.99 -1.39 -4.66
C THR A 518 10.82 -0.10 -3.85
N TRP A 519 11.35 -0.05 -2.62
CA TRP A 519 11.40 1.16 -1.81
C TRP A 519 12.08 2.31 -2.55
N HIS A 520 13.15 2.07 -3.32
CA HIS A 520 13.83 3.10 -4.11
C HIS A 520 12.96 3.68 -5.22
N VAL A 521 12.06 2.88 -5.81
CA VAL A 521 11.16 3.29 -6.91
C VAL A 521 9.89 3.95 -6.39
N HIS A 522 9.26 3.35 -5.37
CA HIS A 522 7.96 3.84 -4.90
C HIS A 522 8.11 5.19 -4.21
N THR A 523 7.22 6.12 -4.55
CA THR A 523 7.25 7.49 -4.04
C THR A 523 6.37 7.67 -2.81
N ARG A 524 5.40 6.79 -2.62
CA ARG A 524 4.54 6.71 -1.42
C ARG A 524 3.88 5.34 -1.33
N MET A 525 3.24 5.05 -0.21
CA MET A 525 2.32 3.91 -0.05
C MET A 525 1.03 4.42 0.57
N ASN A 526 -0.12 4.08 -0.01
CA ASN A 526 -1.42 4.57 0.44
C ASN A 526 -2.40 3.40 0.65
N TRP A 527 -2.09 2.57 1.65
CA TRP A 527 -2.89 1.42 2.02
C TRP A 527 -4.07 1.80 2.91
N GLY A 528 -5.15 1.04 2.83
CA GLY A 528 -6.33 1.20 3.66
C GLY A 528 -7.54 1.66 2.85
N GLU A 529 -8.03 0.79 1.98
CA GLU A 529 -9.26 1.01 1.20
C GLU A 529 -10.47 1.16 2.12
N PRO A 530 -11.45 1.97 1.73
CA PRO A 530 -12.62 2.26 2.55
C PRO A 530 -13.67 1.14 2.42
N TRP A 531 -13.40 -0.01 3.00
CA TRP A 531 -14.36 -1.10 3.06
C TRP A 531 -15.44 -0.82 4.13
N GLY A 532 -16.70 -1.04 3.80
CA GLY A 532 -17.82 -0.96 4.73
C GLY A 532 -18.18 0.47 5.14
N GLU A 533 -18.05 0.80 6.41
CA GLU A 533 -18.49 2.09 6.99
C GLU A 533 -17.54 3.27 6.76
N ALA A 534 -16.48 3.04 6.06
CA ALA A 534 -15.72 3.92 5.20
C ALA A 534 -14.96 5.12 5.78
N MET A 535 -15.48 5.88 6.71
CA MET A 535 -14.76 7.03 7.29
C MET A 535 -14.23 6.70 8.67
N ARG A 536 -15.08 6.42 9.62
CA ARG A 536 -14.76 6.32 11.05
C ARG A 536 -14.42 4.93 11.50
N THR A 537 -15.08 3.92 10.96
CA THR A 537 -14.94 2.53 11.40
C THR A 537 -14.08 1.73 10.44
N GLY A 538 -13.57 0.64 10.92
CA GLY A 538 -12.68 -0.25 10.19
C GLY A 538 -11.33 0.40 9.90
N GLN A 539 -10.28 -0.36 10.05
CA GLN A 539 -8.91 0.01 9.70
C GLN A 539 -8.26 1.19 10.48
N VAL A 540 -8.91 1.81 11.49
CA VAL A 540 -8.29 2.88 12.29
C VAL A 540 -6.98 2.42 12.89
N GLU A 541 -6.97 1.26 13.55
CA GLU A 541 -5.74 0.66 14.10
C GLU A 541 -4.69 0.39 13.02
N ASN A 542 -5.12 -0.09 11.85
CA ASN A 542 -4.22 -0.33 10.73
C ASN A 542 -3.62 0.96 10.19
N ARG A 543 -4.37 2.06 10.13
CA ARG A 543 -3.85 3.37 9.74
C ARG A 543 -2.77 3.85 10.69
N ILE A 544 -2.99 3.74 12.00
CA ILE A 544 -1.98 4.08 13.03
C ILE A 544 -0.74 3.19 12.89
N LYS A 545 -0.91 1.87 12.73
CA LYS A 545 0.20 0.93 12.49
C LYS A 545 0.99 1.29 11.23
N ASN A 546 0.31 1.66 10.15
CA ASN A 546 0.96 2.09 8.91
C ASN A 546 1.79 3.37 9.11
N GLN A 547 1.32 4.35 9.91
CA GLN A 547 2.12 5.56 10.19
C GLN A 547 3.44 5.22 10.91
N ASN A 548 3.40 4.31 11.87
CA ASN A 548 4.60 3.83 12.56
C ASN A 548 5.52 3.07 11.60
N TYR A 549 4.95 2.24 10.73
CA TYR A 549 5.68 1.51 9.70
C TYR A 549 6.38 2.44 8.70
N PHE A 550 5.67 3.45 8.17
CA PHE A 550 6.26 4.41 7.23
C PHE A 550 7.36 5.24 7.91
N LYS A 551 7.17 5.67 9.17
CA LYS A 551 8.15 6.43 9.92
C LYS A 551 9.47 5.65 10.10
N ARG A 552 9.41 4.40 10.57
CA ARG A 552 10.62 3.60 10.80
C ARG A 552 11.31 3.19 9.50
N ASN A 553 10.55 3.10 8.40
CA ASN A 553 11.09 2.80 7.07
C ASN A 553 11.44 4.04 6.23
N LEU A 554 11.48 5.23 6.84
CA LEU A 554 11.88 6.47 6.18
C LEU A 554 11.07 6.75 4.90
N PHE A 555 9.75 6.52 4.95
CA PHE A 555 8.87 6.58 3.81
C PHE A 555 7.84 7.70 3.93
N PRO A 556 7.45 8.39 2.82
CA PRO A 556 6.38 9.39 2.84
C PRO A 556 5.07 8.82 3.39
N ARG A 557 4.38 9.61 4.22
CA ARG A 557 3.21 9.14 4.96
C ARG A 557 1.92 9.45 4.22
N MET A 558 1.11 8.41 4.05
CA MET A 558 -0.27 8.50 3.58
C MET A 558 -1.19 7.84 4.60
N LEU A 559 -2.36 8.42 4.84
CA LEU A 559 -3.29 7.94 5.86
C LEU A 559 -4.24 6.84 5.35
N GLY A 560 -4.27 6.58 4.05
CA GLY A 560 -5.17 5.63 3.42
C GLY A 560 -6.26 6.30 2.60
N TRP A 561 -7.32 5.55 2.30
CA TRP A 561 -8.46 5.99 1.50
C TRP A 561 -9.65 6.29 2.39
N PHE A 562 -10.36 7.35 2.07
CA PHE A 562 -11.64 7.71 2.70
C PHE A 562 -12.74 7.78 1.64
N LEU A 563 -13.99 7.54 2.03
CA LEU A 563 -15.13 7.54 1.13
C LEU A 563 -16.16 8.59 1.55
N ILE A 564 -16.47 9.53 0.65
CA ILE A 564 -17.69 10.35 0.74
C ILE A 564 -18.77 9.66 -0.08
N ARG A 565 -19.93 9.38 0.56
CA ARG A 565 -21.03 8.63 -0.04
C ARG A 565 -22.36 9.38 0.06
N LEU A 566 -23.30 8.99 -0.80
CA LEU A 566 -24.71 9.27 -0.66
C LEU A 566 -25.36 8.26 0.30
N ALA A 567 -26.52 8.61 0.83
CA ALA A 567 -27.33 7.68 1.61
C ALA A 567 -27.80 6.49 0.77
N ASP A 568 -27.69 5.30 1.33
CA ASP A 568 -28.26 4.08 0.76
C ASP A 568 -29.14 3.34 1.77
N LYS A 569 -29.42 2.05 1.57
CA LYS A 569 -30.26 1.25 2.48
C LYS A 569 -29.54 0.93 3.80
N LYS A 570 -28.23 0.99 3.85
CA LYS A 570 -27.41 0.56 4.99
C LYS A 570 -26.75 1.73 5.68
N PHE A 571 -26.34 2.75 4.93
CA PHE A 571 -25.51 3.83 5.42
C PHE A 571 -26.14 5.19 5.13
N GLU A 572 -25.96 6.12 6.05
CA GLU A 572 -26.32 7.51 5.88
C GLU A 572 -25.34 8.25 4.95
N CYS A 573 -25.74 9.41 4.46
CA CYS A 573 -24.90 10.29 3.69
C CYS A 573 -23.73 10.79 4.56
N SER A 574 -22.54 10.92 3.99
CA SER A 574 -21.37 11.43 4.71
C SER A 574 -21.59 12.86 5.17
N THR A 575 -21.12 13.20 6.35
CA THR A 575 -21.30 14.50 6.98
C THR A 575 -20.01 15.31 7.03
N MET A 576 -20.08 16.59 7.38
CA MET A 576 -18.89 17.42 7.63
C MET A 576 -18.04 16.85 8.76
N GLU A 577 -18.67 16.40 9.84
CA GLU A 577 -17.97 15.85 11.00
C GLU A 577 -17.26 14.54 10.66
N ASP A 578 -17.83 13.70 9.78
CA ASP A 578 -17.16 12.50 9.30
C ASP A 578 -15.91 12.86 8.49
N LEU A 579 -16.04 13.88 7.64
CA LEU A 579 -14.90 14.35 6.84
C LEU A 579 -13.82 14.97 7.72
N GLU A 580 -14.17 15.89 8.60
CA GLU A 580 -13.19 16.61 9.43
C GLU A 580 -12.49 15.71 10.45
N TRP A 581 -13.15 14.64 10.88
CA TRP A 581 -12.50 13.59 11.65
C TRP A 581 -11.30 12.97 10.89
N ALA A 582 -11.47 12.64 9.61
CA ALA A 582 -10.37 12.13 8.78
C ALA A 582 -9.31 13.20 8.47
N LEU A 583 -9.73 14.45 8.24
CA LEU A 583 -8.83 15.56 7.95
C LEU A 583 -7.98 15.95 9.17
N SER A 584 -8.54 15.85 10.37
CA SER A 584 -7.80 16.11 11.62
C SER A 584 -6.69 15.08 11.84
N GLU A 585 -6.96 13.80 11.63
CA GLU A 585 -5.92 12.76 11.67
C GLU A 585 -4.83 13.02 10.61
N SER A 586 -5.24 13.39 9.39
CA SER A 586 -4.29 13.74 8.32
C SER A 586 -3.35 14.88 8.74
N ALA A 587 -3.90 15.93 9.34
CA ALA A 587 -3.11 17.04 9.88
C ALA A 587 -2.21 16.60 11.04
N GLY A 588 -2.73 15.80 11.97
CA GLY A 588 -2.00 15.27 13.12
C GLY A 588 -0.79 14.42 12.72
N PHE A 589 -0.95 13.54 11.76
CA PHE A 589 0.14 12.69 11.26
C PHE A 589 1.01 13.37 10.20
N ASP A 590 0.67 14.57 9.73
CA ASP A 590 1.26 15.19 8.53
C ASP A 590 1.28 14.18 7.35
N ALA A 591 0.16 13.57 7.08
CA ALA A 591 0.01 12.51 6.08
C ALA A 591 -1.03 12.90 5.01
N GLY A 592 -0.71 12.66 3.73
CA GLY A 592 -1.68 12.76 2.65
C GLY A 592 -2.72 11.64 2.72
N TYR A 593 -3.74 11.70 1.87
CA TYR A 593 -4.79 10.69 1.79
C TYR A 593 -5.41 10.65 0.39
N ALA A 594 -6.19 9.62 0.12
CA ALA A 594 -7.07 9.56 -1.04
C ALA A 594 -8.52 9.76 -0.61
N MET A 595 -9.23 10.64 -1.31
CA MET A 595 -10.67 10.83 -1.13
C MET A 595 -11.41 10.17 -2.27
N ASN A 596 -12.12 9.08 -2.01
CA ASN A 596 -12.92 8.37 -3.00
C ASN A 596 -14.32 8.99 -3.05
N ILE A 597 -14.67 9.60 -4.19
CA ILE A 597 -15.98 10.23 -4.40
C ILE A 597 -16.43 9.94 -5.83
N SER A 598 -17.47 9.15 -6.02
CA SER A 598 -18.00 8.90 -7.37
C SER A 598 -18.53 10.18 -8.02
N VAL A 599 -18.53 10.25 -9.34
CA VAL A 599 -19.13 11.38 -10.09
C VAL A 599 -20.60 11.58 -9.71
N ASN A 600 -21.32 10.49 -9.45
CA ASN A 600 -22.71 10.57 -8.98
C ASN A 600 -22.82 11.27 -7.60
N THR A 601 -21.90 10.92 -6.69
CA THR A 601 -21.84 11.57 -5.36
C THR A 601 -21.44 13.04 -5.46
N LEU A 602 -20.44 13.38 -6.28
CA LEU A 602 -20.06 14.77 -6.56
C LEU A 602 -21.24 15.63 -7.02
N LYS A 603 -22.17 15.03 -7.80
CA LYS A 603 -23.34 15.74 -8.36
C LYS A 603 -24.53 15.84 -7.40
N LYS A 604 -24.72 14.85 -6.53
CA LYS A 604 -25.98 14.69 -5.79
C LYS A 604 -25.88 14.94 -4.29
N HIS A 605 -24.70 15.11 -3.74
CA HIS A 605 -24.52 15.44 -2.34
C HIS A 605 -24.74 16.93 -2.11
N GLY A 606 -25.73 17.30 -1.35
CA GLY A 606 -26.16 18.70 -1.21
C GLY A 606 -25.15 19.64 -0.57
N GLN A 607 -24.22 19.11 0.22
CA GLN A 607 -23.14 19.88 0.88
C GLN A 607 -21.78 19.71 0.20
N MET A 608 -21.72 19.16 -1.03
CA MET A 608 -20.44 18.76 -1.65
C MET A 608 -19.42 19.90 -1.70
N ASP A 609 -19.79 21.09 -2.11
CA ASP A 609 -18.85 22.21 -2.25
C ASP A 609 -18.33 22.69 -0.89
N GLN A 610 -19.11 22.53 0.19
CA GLN A 610 -18.67 22.80 1.56
C GLN A 610 -17.63 21.76 2.01
N LEU A 611 -17.88 20.47 1.72
CA LEU A 611 -16.95 19.40 2.02
C LEU A 611 -15.62 19.56 1.26
N LEU A 612 -15.67 19.88 -0.04
CA LEU A 612 -14.48 20.14 -0.84
C LEU A 612 -13.70 21.38 -0.36
N THR A 613 -14.40 22.40 0.10
CA THR A 613 -13.77 23.59 0.70
C THR A 613 -13.09 23.27 2.01
N ALA A 614 -13.68 22.41 2.84
CA ALA A 614 -13.04 21.95 4.07
C ALA A 614 -11.76 21.17 3.77
N ILE A 615 -11.78 20.24 2.79
CA ILE A 615 -10.58 19.55 2.32
C ILE A 615 -9.47 20.54 1.98
N ARG A 616 -9.78 21.54 1.17
CA ARG A 616 -8.79 22.56 0.78
C ARG A 616 -8.22 23.30 1.98
N ASN A 617 -9.04 23.72 2.93
CA ASN A 617 -8.60 24.48 4.10
C ASN A 617 -7.66 23.66 4.99
N TRP A 618 -8.03 22.42 5.31
CA TRP A 618 -7.21 21.52 6.11
C TRP A 618 -5.89 21.17 5.44
N ASP A 619 -5.92 20.78 4.15
CA ASP A 619 -4.72 20.43 3.41
C ASP A 619 -3.76 21.62 3.25
N MET A 620 -4.29 22.81 3.00
CA MET A 620 -3.49 24.02 2.89
C MET A 620 -2.72 24.31 4.19
N LEU A 621 -3.37 24.20 5.35
CA LEU A 621 -2.73 24.40 6.65
C LEU A 621 -1.72 23.28 6.96
N ARG A 622 -2.04 22.02 6.63
CA ARG A 622 -1.13 20.89 6.79
C ARG A 622 0.13 21.04 5.93
N GLU A 623 -0.05 21.32 4.64
CA GLU A 623 1.07 21.49 3.69
C GLU A 623 2.02 22.61 4.08
N LYS A 624 1.50 23.68 4.64
CA LYS A 624 2.26 24.83 5.15
C LYS A 624 2.75 24.68 6.59
N LYS A 625 2.48 23.51 7.23
CA LYS A 625 2.89 23.20 8.60
C LYS A 625 2.41 24.25 9.62
N CYS A 626 1.16 24.71 9.47
CA CYS A 626 0.59 25.75 10.32
C CYS A 626 0.16 25.24 11.72
N PHE A 627 0.03 23.93 11.91
CA PHE A 627 -0.31 23.33 13.20
C PHE A 627 0.91 23.22 14.10
N THR A 628 0.77 23.54 15.38
CA THR A 628 1.82 23.31 16.38
C THR A 628 1.98 21.83 16.68
N SER A 629 3.13 21.43 17.24
CA SER A 629 3.36 20.04 17.64
C SER A 629 2.33 19.54 18.67
N GLU A 630 1.88 20.40 19.59
CA GLU A 630 0.85 20.07 20.57
C GLU A 630 -0.52 19.86 19.91
N GLN A 631 -0.89 20.73 18.95
CA GLN A 631 -2.11 20.54 18.16
C GLN A 631 -2.05 19.25 17.36
N MET A 632 -0.94 18.97 16.69
CA MET A 632 -0.75 17.74 15.91
C MET A 632 -0.91 16.47 16.78
N GLU A 633 -0.36 16.45 18.01
CA GLU A 633 -0.54 15.30 18.92
C GLU A 633 -2.01 15.07 19.29
N ARG A 634 -2.79 16.12 19.52
CA ARG A 634 -4.22 15.97 19.81
C ARG A 634 -5.05 15.58 18.58
N LEU A 635 -4.66 16.08 17.39
CA LEU A 635 -5.33 15.76 16.13
C LEU A 635 -5.12 14.31 15.66
N LYS A 636 -4.12 13.60 16.21
CA LYS A 636 -3.90 12.16 15.94
C LYS A 636 -4.88 11.24 16.66
N ASP A 637 -5.56 11.75 17.70
CA ASP A 637 -6.45 10.93 18.52
C ASP A 637 -7.80 10.73 17.81
N PRO A 638 -8.12 9.50 17.35
CA PRO A 638 -9.35 9.22 16.63
C PRO A 638 -10.62 9.32 17.50
N SER A 639 -10.46 9.47 18.81
CA SER A 639 -11.58 9.67 19.75
C SER A 639 -12.00 11.13 19.88
N THR A 640 -11.23 12.07 19.30
CA THR A 640 -11.52 13.51 19.34
C THR A 640 -12.18 13.99 18.06
N GLU A 641 -12.97 15.02 18.18
CA GLU A 641 -13.72 15.63 17.09
C GLU A 641 -13.32 17.09 16.95
N TRP A 642 -13.16 17.53 15.73
CA TRP A 642 -12.66 18.88 15.43
C TRP A 642 -13.44 19.53 14.29
N HIS A 643 -13.54 20.86 14.33
CA HIS A 643 -14.07 21.68 13.24
C HIS A 643 -13.14 22.84 12.94
N LEU A 644 -12.84 23.05 11.65
CA LEU A 644 -11.99 24.13 11.18
C LEU A 644 -12.81 25.19 10.46
N GLU A 645 -12.89 26.37 11.01
CA GLU A 645 -13.62 27.51 10.43
C GLU A 645 -12.63 28.56 9.90
N LYS A 646 -12.82 28.98 8.65
CA LYS A 646 -12.05 30.06 8.04
C LYS A 646 -12.66 31.41 8.41
N GLU A 647 -11.93 32.23 9.17
CA GLU A 647 -12.38 33.59 9.56
C GLU A 647 -11.98 34.66 8.54
N SER A 648 -10.78 34.55 7.98
CA SER A 648 -10.25 35.44 6.95
C SER A 648 -9.25 34.69 6.05
N GLU A 649 -8.58 35.38 5.13
CA GLU A 649 -7.61 34.75 4.24
C GLU A 649 -6.47 34.07 4.99
N ASN A 650 -6.04 34.64 6.12
CA ASN A 650 -4.86 34.18 6.87
C ASN A 650 -5.19 33.73 8.31
N LEU A 651 -6.46 33.63 8.68
CA LEU A 651 -6.86 33.27 10.03
C LEU A 651 -7.94 32.18 10.03
N PHE A 652 -7.66 31.13 10.78
CA PHE A 652 -8.56 30.01 11.00
C PHE A 652 -8.80 29.77 12.48
N SER A 653 -9.96 29.25 12.82
CA SER A 653 -10.35 28.80 14.14
C SER A 653 -10.53 27.30 14.17
N LEU A 654 -9.80 26.61 15.02
CA LEU A 654 -9.92 25.19 15.27
C LEU A 654 -10.76 24.97 16.54
N TYR A 655 -11.95 24.41 16.40
CA TYR A 655 -12.87 24.12 17.50
C TYR A 655 -12.83 22.64 17.88
N PRO A 656 -12.61 22.29 19.14
CA PRO A 656 -12.89 20.95 19.62
C PRO A 656 -14.42 20.76 19.68
N LEU A 657 -14.91 19.62 19.20
CA LEU A 657 -16.34 19.28 19.21
C LEU A 657 -16.62 18.17 20.21
N SER A 658 -17.86 18.18 20.72
CA SER A 658 -18.46 17.04 21.40
C SER A 658 -19.74 16.67 20.66
N ILE A 659 -19.81 15.42 20.18
CA ILE A 659 -20.92 14.89 19.40
C ILE A 659 -21.59 13.82 20.25
N THR A 660 -22.90 13.98 20.50
CA THR A 660 -23.64 13.00 21.33
C THR A 660 -23.91 11.70 20.59
N LYS A 661 -24.34 10.66 21.31
CA LYS A 661 -25.04 9.52 20.72
C LYS A 661 -26.34 9.99 20.03
N HIS A 662 -26.99 9.12 19.29
CA HIS A 662 -28.34 9.35 18.79
C HIS A 662 -29.36 9.21 19.93
N TYR A 663 -30.25 10.19 20.01
CA TYR A 663 -31.43 10.17 20.88
C TYR A 663 -32.65 9.88 20.03
N HIS A 664 -33.53 9.01 20.52
CA HIS A 664 -34.71 8.52 19.80
C HIS A 664 -35.99 8.97 20.49
N CYS A 665 -37.03 9.24 19.70
CA CYS A 665 -38.39 9.49 20.16
C CYS A 665 -39.35 8.73 19.23
N SER A 666 -40.02 7.71 19.76
CA SER A 666 -41.02 6.94 19.02
C SER A 666 -42.41 7.55 19.25
N LEU A 667 -42.89 8.27 18.29
CA LEU A 667 -44.18 8.96 18.37
C LEU A 667 -45.39 8.00 18.31
N GLY A 668 -45.18 6.78 17.82
CA GLY A 668 -46.17 5.69 17.78
C GLY A 668 -46.50 5.07 19.12
N GLU A 669 -45.63 5.21 20.10
CA GLU A 669 -45.84 4.67 21.45
C GLU A 669 -46.66 5.61 22.36
N LEU A 670 -46.98 6.82 21.86
CA LEU A 670 -47.73 7.81 22.64
C LEU A 670 -49.21 7.53 22.63
N GLN A 671 -49.85 7.80 23.77
CA GLN A 671 -51.31 7.69 23.91
C GLN A 671 -52.05 8.71 23.02
N PRO A 672 -53.25 8.43 22.51
CA PRO A 672 -54.03 9.43 21.78
C PRO A 672 -54.25 10.72 22.60
N GLY A 673 -53.93 11.88 22.00
CA GLY A 673 -53.95 13.17 22.62
C GLY A 673 -52.74 13.56 23.47
N GLN A 674 -51.76 12.69 23.60
CA GLN A 674 -50.49 13.01 24.22
C GLN A 674 -49.63 13.80 23.24
N PRO A 675 -49.05 14.95 23.66
CA PRO A 675 -48.17 15.74 22.76
C PRO A 675 -46.94 14.89 22.31
N GLY A 676 -46.54 15.03 21.06
CA GLY A 676 -45.33 14.42 20.56
C GLY A 676 -44.13 15.02 21.26
N GLY A 677 -43.26 14.16 21.86
CA GLY A 677 -42.07 14.64 22.52
C GLY A 677 -41.28 13.63 23.29
N ALA A 678 -40.11 14.03 23.73
CA ALA A 678 -39.21 13.28 24.58
C ALA A 678 -38.40 14.23 25.47
N ASP A 679 -37.86 13.71 26.56
CA ASP A 679 -36.95 14.40 27.46
C ASP A 679 -35.61 13.62 27.49
N TRP A 680 -34.52 14.28 27.11
CA TRP A 680 -33.23 13.64 27.01
C TRP A 680 -32.20 14.29 27.92
N SER A 681 -31.42 13.47 28.61
CA SER A 681 -30.21 13.90 29.30
C SER A 681 -29.04 13.81 28.36
N ILE A 682 -28.37 14.93 28.09
CA ILE A 682 -27.12 14.99 27.35
C ILE A 682 -25.98 15.35 28.27
N SER A 683 -24.80 14.82 28.03
CA SER A 683 -23.57 15.23 28.72
C SER A 683 -22.60 15.80 27.68
N THR A 684 -22.10 17.03 27.96
CA THR A 684 -21.14 17.68 27.06
C THR A 684 -20.12 18.48 27.88
N PRO A 685 -18.82 18.48 27.48
CA PRO A 685 -17.82 19.31 28.15
C PRO A 685 -17.95 20.81 27.85
N TYR A 686 -18.77 21.20 26.87
CA TYR A 686 -18.84 22.57 26.37
C TYR A 686 -20.21 23.21 26.60
N ALA A 687 -20.21 24.35 27.23
CA ALA A 687 -21.40 25.17 27.40
C ALA A 687 -21.63 26.08 26.19
N GLY A 688 -22.89 26.43 25.89
CA GLY A 688 -23.29 27.42 24.88
C GLY A 688 -24.27 26.88 23.85
N LYS A 689 -24.28 27.50 22.68
CA LYS A 689 -25.11 27.08 21.55
C LYS A 689 -24.72 25.70 21.05
N TYR A 690 -25.70 24.98 20.57
CA TYR A 690 -25.50 23.67 19.99
C TYR A 690 -26.02 23.64 18.56
N ALA A 691 -25.40 22.79 17.74
CA ALA A 691 -25.93 22.37 16.45
C ALA A 691 -26.59 21.00 16.59
N PHE A 692 -27.45 20.62 15.67
CA PHE A 692 -28.06 19.29 15.67
C PHE A 692 -28.44 18.80 14.26
N ARG A 693 -28.60 17.49 14.16
CA ARG A 693 -29.29 16.81 13.06
C ARG A 693 -30.46 16.03 13.63
N LEU A 694 -31.66 16.35 13.17
CA LEU A 694 -32.89 15.64 13.43
C LEU A 694 -33.30 14.92 12.15
N LYS A 695 -33.60 13.61 12.25
CA LYS A 695 -34.09 12.78 11.15
C LYS A 695 -35.47 12.24 11.51
N VAL A 696 -36.37 12.21 10.53
CA VAL A 696 -37.67 11.56 10.62
C VAL A 696 -37.61 10.20 9.92
N GLU A 697 -37.98 9.15 10.63
CA GLU A 697 -37.94 7.76 10.15
C GLU A 697 -39.35 7.13 10.30
N GLY A 698 -39.69 6.21 9.40
CA GLY A 698 -41.03 5.61 9.35
C GLY A 698 -42.03 6.51 8.65
N GLU A 699 -43.23 5.96 8.44
CA GLU A 699 -44.29 6.62 7.67
C GLU A 699 -44.89 7.84 8.40
N GLY A 700 -44.90 9.01 7.74
CA GLY A 700 -45.53 10.23 8.26
C GLY A 700 -44.59 11.46 8.29
N TYR A 701 -44.91 12.40 9.16
CA TYR A 701 -44.17 13.64 9.32
C TYR A 701 -44.29 14.22 10.73
N ILE A 702 -43.43 15.18 11.04
CA ILE A 702 -43.53 16.06 12.20
C ILE A 702 -43.66 17.54 11.73
N GLU A 703 -44.33 18.36 12.52
CA GLU A 703 -44.42 19.80 12.33
C GLU A 703 -43.93 20.57 13.56
N ASN A 704 -43.41 21.76 13.35
CA ASN A 704 -43.01 22.70 14.41
C ASN A 704 -42.12 22.09 15.49
N PRO A 705 -41.06 21.33 15.16
CA PRO A 705 -40.18 20.78 16.18
C PRO A 705 -39.56 21.92 17.02
N LYS A 706 -39.47 21.69 18.33
CA LYS A 706 -38.88 22.63 19.29
C LYS A 706 -38.04 21.90 20.34
N PHE A 707 -37.03 22.60 20.80
CA PHE A 707 -36.16 22.14 21.86
C PHE A 707 -36.19 23.14 23.03
N VAL A 708 -36.37 22.63 24.22
CA VAL A 708 -36.42 23.40 25.47
C VAL A 708 -35.28 22.94 26.38
N THR A 709 -34.47 23.88 26.83
CA THR A 709 -33.40 23.68 27.80
C THR A 709 -33.63 24.55 29.02
N GLU A 710 -32.83 24.42 30.07
CA GLU A 710 -32.85 25.33 31.22
C GLU A 710 -32.50 26.79 30.81
N LYS A 711 -31.86 26.96 29.66
CA LYS A 711 -31.33 28.26 29.18
C LYS A 711 -32.08 28.80 27.95
N GLY A 712 -33.28 28.28 27.67
CA GLY A 712 -34.08 28.85 26.63
C GLY A 712 -34.88 27.81 25.80
N THR A 713 -35.57 28.33 24.82
CA THR A 713 -36.36 27.54 23.88
C THR A 713 -36.06 27.98 22.46
N ILE A 714 -35.85 27.00 21.57
CA ILE A 714 -35.73 27.26 20.13
C ILE A 714 -36.76 26.41 19.38
N ALA A 715 -37.48 27.01 18.46
CA ALA A 715 -38.51 26.37 17.65
C ALA A 715 -38.22 26.55 16.15
N PHE A 716 -38.60 25.56 15.36
CA PHE A 716 -38.39 25.51 13.92
C PHE A 716 -39.76 25.36 13.22
N PRO A 717 -40.35 26.48 12.72
CA PRO A 717 -41.66 26.46 12.05
C PRO A 717 -41.52 25.80 10.66
N CYS A 718 -41.51 24.48 10.63
CA CYS A 718 -41.38 23.70 9.41
C CYS A 718 -42.05 22.34 9.56
N LYS A 719 -42.30 21.71 8.41
CA LYS A 719 -42.66 20.30 8.29
C LYS A 719 -41.43 19.47 7.88
N VAL A 720 -41.24 18.32 8.50
CA VAL A 720 -40.17 17.36 8.17
C VAL A 720 -40.81 16.01 7.92
N GLU A 721 -40.69 15.48 6.73
CA GLU A 721 -41.33 14.23 6.28
C GLU A 721 -40.36 13.02 6.43
N GLU A 722 -40.89 11.81 6.25
CA GLU A 722 -40.13 10.59 6.25
C GLU A 722 -38.86 10.70 5.38
N GLY A 723 -37.71 10.28 5.93
CA GLY A 723 -36.39 10.29 5.26
C GLY A 723 -35.74 11.68 5.11
N GLN A 724 -36.41 12.72 5.60
CA GLN A 724 -35.85 14.10 5.61
C GLN A 724 -35.15 14.38 6.92
N TYR A 725 -34.28 15.41 6.86
CA TYR A 725 -33.56 15.94 8.02
C TYR A 725 -33.90 17.40 8.26
N LEU A 726 -33.95 17.79 9.53
CA LEU A 726 -33.82 19.18 9.95
C LEU A 726 -32.41 19.37 10.48
N LEU A 727 -31.60 20.16 9.78
CA LEU A 727 -30.23 20.52 10.14
C LEU A 727 -30.24 21.93 10.76
N TYR A 728 -29.56 22.09 11.90
CA TYR A 728 -29.32 23.38 12.53
C TYR A 728 -27.85 23.55 12.83
N GLY A 729 -27.21 24.59 12.28
CA GLY A 729 -25.81 24.87 12.38
C GLY A 729 -25.41 25.93 13.42
N PHE A 730 -24.13 26.02 13.75
CA PHE A 730 -23.57 27.06 14.62
C PHE A 730 -23.66 28.45 14.03
N ASP A 731 -23.88 28.59 12.74
CA ASP A 731 -24.19 29.87 12.04
C ASP A 731 -25.63 30.35 12.24
N GLY A 732 -26.43 29.61 13.01
CA GLY A 732 -27.81 29.91 13.30
C GLY A 732 -28.79 29.63 12.16
N LYS A 733 -28.33 28.98 11.08
CA LYS A 733 -29.21 28.62 9.96
C LYS A 733 -29.79 27.23 10.17
N ALA A 734 -31.05 27.08 9.72
CA ALA A 734 -31.75 25.81 9.74
C ALA A 734 -32.28 25.48 8.34
N HIS A 735 -32.20 24.19 7.98
CA HIS A 735 -32.66 23.70 6.69
C HIS A 735 -33.33 22.34 6.84
N VAL A 736 -34.48 22.20 6.15
CA VAL A 736 -35.03 20.88 5.86
C VAL A 736 -34.35 20.35 4.61
N THR A 737 -33.83 19.14 4.67
CA THR A 737 -33.06 18.52 3.57
C THR A 737 -33.59 17.13 3.26
N ASP A 738 -33.29 16.65 2.05
CA ASP A 738 -33.44 15.23 1.73
C ASP A 738 -32.33 14.36 2.40
N LYS A 739 -32.37 13.06 2.19
CA LYS A 739 -31.41 12.10 2.73
C LYS A 739 -29.95 12.30 2.26
N ASN A 740 -29.73 13.10 1.22
CA ASN A 740 -28.41 13.45 0.67
C ASN A 740 -28.02 14.91 0.97
N TYR A 741 -28.70 15.53 1.93
CA TYR A 741 -28.51 16.91 2.38
C TYR A 741 -28.77 17.97 1.33
N ASN A 742 -29.55 17.67 0.26
CA ASN A 742 -30.05 18.71 -0.64
C ASN A 742 -31.15 19.53 0.07
N ILE A 743 -30.99 20.84 0.08
CA ILE A 743 -31.94 21.75 0.76
C ILE A 743 -33.31 21.71 0.07
N ILE A 744 -34.34 21.35 0.83
CA ILE A 744 -35.73 21.37 0.44
C ILE A 744 -36.36 22.73 0.83
N ALA A 745 -36.09 23.15 2.08
CA ALA A 745 -36.57 24.42 2.59
C ALA A 745 -35.56 25.05 3.56
N SER A 746 -35.48 26.36 3.57
CA SER A 746 -34.76 27.11 4.61
C SER A 746 -35.75 27.53 5.71
N VAL A 747 -35.37 27.34 6.94
CA VAL A 747 -36.20 27.58 8.13
C VAL A 747 -35.60 28.73 8.93
N VAL A 748 -36.42 29.65 9.39
CA VAL A 748 -35.99 30.73 10.31
C VAL A 748 -36.27 30.27 11.73
N PRO A 749 -35.26 29.92 12.53
CA PRO A 749 -35.46 29.52 13.91
C PRO A 749 -36.09 30.65 14.74
N GLN A 750 -36.92 30.30 15.72
CA GLN A 750 -37.56 31.21 16.65
C GLN A 750 -37.05 30.98 18.06
N GLY A 751 -36.52 32.01 18.68
CA GLY A 751 -35.91 31.91 20.00
C GLY A 751 -34.44 31.46 19.97
N ASP A 752 -33.90 31.10 21.11
CA ASP A 752 -32.53 30.66 21.28
C ASP A 752 -32.46 29.67 22.45
N ALA A 753 -31.59 28.66 22.37
CA ALA A 753 -31.40 27.72 23.43
C ALA A 753 -29.92 27.37 23.54
N GLU A 754 -29.45 27.24 24.78
CA GLU A 754 -28.09 26.86 25.09
C GLU A 754 -28.09 25.68 26.08
N VAL A 755 -26.98 24.96 26.14
CA VAL A 755 -26.74 23.93 27.14
C VAL A 755 -25.65 24.34 28.13
N ALA A 756 -25.65 23.76 29.32
CA ALA A 756 -24.57 23.90 30.28
C ALA A 756 -23.44 22.90 29.97
N ALA A 757 -22.23 23.17 30.50
CA ALA A 757 -21.19 22.13 30.56
C ALA A 757 -21.57 21.10 31.65
N GLY A 758 -21.30 19.82 31.41
CA GLY A 758 -21.76 18.69 32.19
C GLY A 758 -23.10 18.15 31.70
N ASP A 759 -23.93 17.71 32.60
CA ASP A 759 -25.24 17.14 32.30
C ASP A 759 -26.28 18.26 32.11
N SER A 760 -27.07 18.17 31.05
CA SER A 760 -28.14 19.08 30.69
C SER A 760 -29.35 18.30 30.23
N HIS A 761 -30.56 18.81 30.47
CA HIS A 761 -31.81 18.29 29.95
C HIS A 761 -32.24 19.06 28.71
N ILE A 762 -32.66 18.34 27.68
CA ILE A 762 -33.27 18.88 26.47
C ILE A 762 -34.63 18.20 26.29
N ALA A 763 -35.68 18.95 26.46
CA ALA A 763 -37.02 18.51 26.11
C ALA A 763 -37.31 18.79 24.64
N PHE A 764 -37.67 17.76 23.93
CA PHE A 764 -38.13 17.83 22.52
C PHE A 764 -39.64 17.82 22.49
N ALA A 765 -40.26 18.62 21.64
CA ALA A 765 -41.67 18.55 21.32
C ALA A 765 -41.93 18.91 19.86
N CYS A 766 -42.94 18.31 19.29
CA CYS A 766 -43.41 18.60 17.92
C CYS A 766 -44.90 18.27 17.77
N ASP A 767 -45.53 18.84 16.75
CA ASP A 767 -46.82 18.40 16.27
C ASP A 767 -46.60 17.16 15.37
N LYS A 768 -47.50 16.21 15.37
CA LYS A 768 -47.39 14.99 14.56
C LYS A 768 -48.63 14.76 13.72
N ASP A 769 -48.47 13.93 12.70
CA ASP A 769 -49.57 13.37 11.95
C ASP A 769 -50.45 12.51 12.84
N GLU A 770 -51.79 12.71 12.79
CA GLU A 770 -52.74 11.93 13.59
C GLU A 770 -52.90 10.47 13.08
N GLU A 771 -52.67 10.25 11.77
CA GLU A 771 -52.87 8.94 11.11
C GLU A 771 -51.59 8.09 11.06
N SER A 772 -50.43 8.69 11.26
CA SER A 772 -49.15 8.02 11.30
C SER A 772 -48.32 8.44 12.50
N ALA A 773 -47.31 7.69 12.81
CA ALA A 773 -46.49 7.93 14.00
C ALA A 773 -45.00 7.63 13.70
N PRO A 774 -44.34 8.59 13.07
CA PRO A 774 -42.92 8.44 12.69
C PRO A 774 -42.05 8.42 13.94
N ASP A 775 -40.87 7.84 13.79
CA ASP A 775 -39.79 7.93 14.75
C ASP A 775 -38.92 9.17 14.45
N VAL A 776 -38.40 9.77 15.50
CA VAL A 776 -37.47 10.90 15.41
C VAL A 776 -36.13 10.51 16.03
N THR A 777 -35.06 10.72 15.29
CA THR A 777 -33.70 10.54 15.76
C THR A 777 -32.97 11.88 15.75
N VAL A 778 -32.32 12.24 16.86
CA VAL A 778 -31.58 13.50 16.98
C VAL A 778 -30.15 13.26 17.48
N ARG A 779 -29.21 13.99 16.92
CA ARG A 779 -27.82 14.04 17.37
C ARG A 779 -27.43 15.50 17.60
N PHE A 780 -26.92 15.80 18.80
CA PHE A 780 -26.46 17.14 19.17
C PHE A 780 -24.96 17.27 19.07
N ILE A 781 -24.52 18.47 18.73
CA ILE A 781 -23.10 18.84 18.57
C ILE A 781 -22.88 20.11 19.37
N THR A 782 -21.88 20.12 20.25
CA THR A 782 -21.42 21.30 20.97
C THR A 782 -19.96 21.57 20.64
N ARG A 783 -19.50 22.81 20.81
CA ARG A 783 -18.11 23.19 20.53
C ARG A 783 -17.46 23.94 21.69
N GLY A 784 -16.16 23.68 21.87
CA GLY A 784 -15.34 24.38 22.86
C GLY A 784 -14.83 25.72 22.37
N ALA A 785 -13.95 26.35 23.14
CA ALA A 785 -13.29 27.58 22.73
C ALA A 785 -12.37 27.34 21.52
N PRO A 786 -12.31 28.27 20.56
CA PRO A 786 -11.46 28.07 19.36
C PRO A 786 -9.99 28.34 19.68
N GLU A 787 -9.15 27.59 19.00
CA GLU A 787 -7.71 27.86 18.90
C GLU A 787 -7.44 28.57 17.57
N LYS A 788 -6.65 29.65 17.60
CA LYS A 788 -6.34 30.40 16.37
C LYS A 788 -5.15 29.79 15.64
N ILE A 789 -5.29 29.61 14.35
CA ILE A 789 -4.25 29.14 13.44
C ILE A 789 -4.02 30.23 12.38
N HIS A 790 -2.76 30.63 12.26
CA HIS A 790 -2.35 31.63 11.28
C HIS A 790 -1.76 30.95 10.05
N TYR A 791 -2.32 31.24 8.88
CA TYR A 791 -1.75 30.86 7.60
C TYR A 791 -0.71 31.90 7.20
N GLN A 792 0.54 31.49 7.08
CA GLN A 792 1.67 32.36 6.73
C GLN A 792 2.08 32.19 5.25
#